data_9811c2fb2385ff528485c9e2b3a82e3e
#
_entry.id   9811c2fb2385ff528485c9e2b3a82e3e
#
_cell.length_a   1.000
_cell.length_b   1.000
_cell.length_c   1.000
_cell.angle_alpha   90.00
_cell.angle_beta   90.00
_cell.angle_gamma   90.00
#
_symmetry.space_group_name_H-M   'P 1'
#
loop_
_entity.id
_entity.type
_entity.pdbx_description
1 polymer ?
#
loop_
_entity_poly.entity_id
_entity_poly.type
_entity_poly.pdbx_seq_one_letter_code
_entity_poly.pdbx_strand_id
1 'polypeptide(L)'
;MPKPPVAEVAETEQAVEPPPPEILEPDAALSPEETEQARRDYLLTRFWISGKGFWGANGGKLAWAFSIGLIFLIITNVAFQYAINVWNRAIFDAIEKRDSASVFYLTGIFFPLAIGSVALGVFQVFARMGIQRRWRAWLTDSVVSRWLTNGRYYQLNLVSGDHENPEYRIAEDLRVATDAPVDFVSGVISAFLSAATFIVVLWTIGGALTLTFGGSTFTVPGFLVVAAVIYAAVTSTSMVYIGRHFVAVSENKNQAEAEYRYALTRVRENGESIALLGGEEEERDGIDKTFASVIKQWALLCGQHMRTTIVSQGSSLIAPVIPLLLCAPKFLDGSMTLGQVMQAASAFTIVQSAFGWLVDNYPRLADWNACARRIASLMMSIDGLDRAERGDGIGRIQRGETEGDAVLSLNDLSVTLDDGTAVVEEAEVIIESGERVLVAGESGTGKSTLVRAIAGLWPWGDGSVNFHPDRRLFMLPQKPYVPFGSLRRAAAYPAAAEDWTIEEIGVALDKVGLGHLKERLEEEAPWDQTLSGGEKQRLAFARLFLHNPDIIVLDEATSALDAKSQDKMMELVNKELPNATVVSVAHRVELEAFHTRKIVLERRKGGAKLVSDIDLIPRKGKRRLLSRFLRQRKTGREANER
;
A
#
# COMPACT_ATOMS: atom_id res chain seq x y z
N MET A 1 21.76 -14.83 9.41
CA MET A 1 21.62 -14.85 7.94
C MET A 1 22.24 -13.58 7.43
N PRO A 2 23.16 -13.56 6.45
CA PRO A 2 23.79 -12.33 5.99
C PRO A 2 22.75 -11.42 5.32
N LYS A 3 22.82 -10.12 5.63
CA LYS A 3 22.04 -9.07 4.97
C LYS A 3 22.27 -9.16 3.45
N PRO A 4 21.21 -9.06 2.62
CA PRO A 4 21.45 -8.84 1.20
C PRO A 4 22.16 -7.49 1.03
N PRO A 5 23.10 -7.36 0.05
CA PRO A 5 23.78 -6.11 -0.20
C PRO A 5 22.75 -5.04 -0.54
N VAL A 6 22.89 -3.88 0.08
CA VAL A 6 22.21 -2.65 -0.34
C VAL A 6 22.59 -2.45 -1.80
N ALA A 7 21.66 -2.67 -2.70
CA ALA A 7 21.86 -2.38 -4.10
C ALA A 7 22.07 -0.86 -4.20
N GLU A 8 23.26 -0.44 -4.62
CA GLU A 8 23.48 0.86 -5.21
C GLU A 8 22.33 1.10 -6.19
N VAL A 9 21.56 2.16 -5.94
CA VAL A 9 20.54 2.63 -6.87
C VAL A 9 21.33 3.13 -8.08
N ALA A 10 21.64 2.20 -8.99
CA ALA A 10 22.11 2.56 -10.32
C ALA A 10 21.01 3.44 -10.92
N GLU A 11 21.37 4.63 -11.36
CA GLU A 11 20.58 5.48 -12.23
C GLU A 11 20.12 4.63 -13.42
N THR A 12 18.96 4.02 -13.25
CA THR A 12 18.27 3.33 -14.34
C THR A 12 17.86 4.43 -15.30
N GLU A 13 18.39 4.39 -16.53
CA GLU A 13 17.84 5.13 -17.68
C GLU A 13 16.33 5.19 -17.53
N GLN A 14 15.83 6.38 -17.22
CA GLN A 14 14.42 6.66 -17.11
C GLN A 14 13.82 6.34 -18.48
N ALA A 15 13.13 5.21 -18.59
CA ALA A 15 12.18 5.05 -19.67
C ALA A 15 11.33 6.34 -19.61
N VAL A 16 11.39 7.15 -20.69
CA VAL A 16 10.63 8.39 -20.84
C VAL A 16 9.19 8.02 -20.54
N GLU A 17 8.73 8.37 -19.33
CA GLU A 17 7.33 8.20 -18.98
C GLU A 17 6.53 9.00 -20.00
N PRO A 18 5.52 8.42 -20.63
CA PRO A 18 4.60 9.20 -21.41
C PRO A 18 4.07 10.31 -20.46
N PRO A 19 4.01 11.57 -20.90
CA PRO A 19 3.45 12.64 -20.08
C PRO A 19 2.07 12.17 -19.58
N PRO A 20 1.71 12.46 -18.32
CA PRO A 20 0.36 12.20 -17.88
C PRO A 20 -0.55 12.87 -18.90
N PRO A 21 -1.57 12.18 -19.39
CA PRO A 21 -2.53 12.87 -20.25
C PRO A 21 -3.04 14.07 -19.47
N GLU A 22 -3.19 15.21 -20.11
CA GLU A 22 -3.82 16.44 -19.60
C GLU A 22 -5.28 16.20 -19.09
N ILE A 23 -5.70 14.98 -19.04
CA ILE A 23 -7.02 14.42 -18.65
C ILE A 23 -7.34 14.64 -17.14
N LEU A 24 -6.51 15.33 -16.38
CA LEU A 24 -6.82 15.62 -14.97
C LEU A 24 -7.58 16.92 -14.76
N GLU A 25 -7.66 17.79 -15.77
CA GLU A 25 -8.70 18.81 -15.80
C GLU A 25 -9.90 18.20 -16.53
N PRO A 26 -11.14 18.35 -16.02
CA PRO A 26 -12.31 17.86 -16.73
C PRO A 26 -12.37 18.57 -18.07
N ASP A 27 -12.00 17.86 -19.12
CA ASP A 27 -12.22 18.33 -20.48
C ASP A 27 -13.73 18.59 -20.59
N ALA A 28 -14.11 19.82 -20.80
CA ALA A 28 -15.51 20.27 -20.83
C ALA A 28 -16.37 19.56 -21.93
N ALA A 29 -15.75 18.59 -22.64
CA ALA A 29 -16.32 17.81 -23.73
C ALA A 29 -16.73 16.38 -23.31
N LEU A 30 -16.28 15.83 -22.15
CA LEU A 30 -16.57 14.46 -21.72
C LEU A 30 -17.66 14.43 -20.64
N SER A 31 -18.55 13.44 -20.69
CA SER A 31 -19.51 13.20 -19.62
C SER A 31 -18.79 12.74 -18.33
N PRO A 32 -19.36 12.95 -17.12
CA PRO A 32 -18.76 12.49 -15.87
C PRO A 32 -18.45 10.98 -15.85
N GLU A 33 -19.24 10.16 -16.54
CA GLU A 33 -19.03 8.71 -16.64
C GLU A 33 -17.84 8.37 -17.56
N GLU A 34 -17.67 9.08 -18.67
CA GLU A 34 -16.53 8.90 -19.60
C GLU A 34 -15.21 9.35 -18.97
N THR A 35 -15.25 10.45 -18.21
CA THR A 35 -14.07 10.93 -17.45
C THR A 35 -13.64 9.94 -16.39
N GLU A 36 -14.60 9.35 -15.66
CA GLU A 36 -14.28 8.33 -14.65
C GLU A 36 -13.79 7.03 -15.27
N GLN A 37 -14.30 6.64 -16.42
CA GLN A 37 -13.85 5.46 -17.14
C GLN A 37 -12.43 5.64 -17.70
N ALA A 38 -12.14 6.78 -18.29
CA ALA A 38 -10.78 7.13 -18.74
C ALA A 38 -9.77 7.15 -17.58
N ARG A 39 -10.16 7.70 -16.42
CA ARG A 39 -9.36 7.64 -15.19
C ARG A 39 -9.10 6.21 -14.72
N ARG A 40 -10.11 5.34 -14.78
CA ARG A 40 -10.00 3.92 -14.39
C ARG A 40 -9.02 3.16 -15.29
N ASP A 41 -9.07 3.38 -16.59
CA ASP A 41 -8.20 2.72 -17.57
C ASP A 41 -6.75 3.22 -17.44
N TYR A 42 -6.59 4.52 -17.18
CA TYR A 42 -5.26 5.09 -16.91
C TYR A 42 -4.62 4.50 -15.65
N LEU A 43 -5.36 4.35 -14.54
CA LEU A 43 -4.85 3.76 -13.32
C LEU A 43 -4.39 2.31 -13.52
N LEU A 44 -5.14 1.50 -14.27
CA LEU A 44 -4.73 0.14 -14.60
C LEU A 44 -3.46 0.11 -15.47
N THR A 45 -3.38 0.98 -16.47
CA THR A 45 -2.19 1.12 -17.31
C THR A 45 -0.97 1.51 -16.48
N ARG A 46 -1.13 2.45 -15.55
CA ARG A 46 -0.07 2.87 -14.61
C ARG A 46 0.40 1.73 -13.71
N PHE A 47 -0.55 0.94 -13.17
CA PHE A 47 -0.21 -0.26 -12.39
C PHE A 47 0.65 -1.24 -13.21
N TRP A 48 0.26 -1.52 -14.46
CA TRP A 48 1.00 -2.44 -15.33
C TRP A 48 2.38 -1.92 -15.73
N ILE A 49 2.53 -0.62 -15.97
CA ILE A 49 3.84 0.00 -16.23
C ILE A 49 4.77 -0.23 -15.03
N SER A 50 4.27 0.01 -13.81
CA SER A 50 5.03 -0.25 -12.60
C SER A 50 5.31 -1.73 -12.39
N GLY A 51 4.33 -2.60 -12.62
CA GLY A 51 4.46 -4.04 -12.46
C GLY A 51 5.45 -4.71 -13.43
N LYS A 52 5.57 -4.18 -14.65
CA LYS A 52 6.53 -4.68 -15.66
C LYS A 52 7.99 -4.58 -15.21
N GLY A 53 8.33 -3.63 -14.34
CA GLY A 53 9.67 -3.47 -13.79
C GLY A 53 10.23 -4.75 -13.17
N PHE A 54 9.37 -5.62 -12.60
CA PHE A 54 9.77 -6.91 -12.05
C PHE A 54 10.46 -7.84 -13.07
N TRP A 55 9.95 -7.88 -14.31
CA TRP A 55 10.53 -8.71 -15.39
C TRP A 55 11.70 -8.03 -16.11
N GLY A 56 11.86 -6.70 -15.99
CA GLY A 56 12.94 -5.91 -16.59
C GLY A 56 14.14 -5.64 -15.66
N ALA A 57 13.96 -5.75 -14.33
CA ALA A 57 14.99 -5.42 -13.32
C ALA A 57 16.10 -6.49 -13.23
N ASN A 58 17.16 -6.16 -12.45
CA ASN A 58 18.25 -7.07 -12.08
C ASN A 58 17.74 -8.29 -11.27
N GLY A 59 17.24 -9.29 -11.87
CA GLY A 59 16.53 -10.45 -11.32
C GLY A 59 15.48 -10.98 -12.29
N GLY A 60 15.20 -10.25 -13.37
CA GLY A 60 14.22 -10.61 -14.40
C GLY A 60 14.44 -11.98 -15.03
N LYS A 61 15.70 -12.45 -15.12
CA LYS A 61 16.02 -13.81 -15.61
C LYS A 61 15.31 -14.90 -14.79
N LEU A 62 15.26 -14.75 -13.46
CA LEU A 62 14.60 -15.70 -12.59
C LEU A 62 13.07 -15.61 -12.70
N ALA A 63 12.52 -14.38 -12.81
CA ALA A 63 11.10 -14.17 -13.06
C ALA A 63 10.65 -14.82 -14.37
N TRP A 64 11.42 -14.64 -15.46
CA TRP A 64 11.16 -15.28 -16.74
C TRP A 64 11.28 -16.80 -16.66
N ALA A 65 12.30 -17.32 -15.96
CA ALA A 65 12.47 -18.77 -15.79
C ALA A 65 11.25 -19.42 -15.10
N PHE A 66 10.74 -18.78 -14.03
CA PHE A 66 9.52 -19.27 -13.36
C PHE A 66 8.28 -19.12 -14.25
N SER A 67 8.15 -18.03 -15.02
CA SER A 67 7.00 -17.81 -15.90
C SER A 67 6.97 -18.83 -17.05
N ILE A 68 8.11 -19.06 -17.71
CA ILE A 68 8.24 -20.06 -18.77
C ILE A 68 8.06 -21.47 -18.20
N GLY A 69 8.66 -21.74 -17.03
CA GLY A 69 8.49 -23.02 -16.34
C GLY A 69 7.03 -23.29 -15.99
N LEU A 70 6.28 -22.30 -15.54
CA LEU A 70 4.85 -22.42 -15.25
C LEU A 70 4.04 -22.77 -16.51
N ILE A 71 4.29 -22.07 -17.61
CA ILE A 71 3.62 -22.35 -18.89
C ILE A 71 3.94 -23.78 -19.36
N PHE A 72 5.20 -24.21 -19.28
CA PHE A 72 5.60 -25.57 -19.61
C PHE A 72 4.88 -26.62 -18.74
N LEU A 73 4.79 -26.38 -17.43
CA LEU A 73 4.07 -27.25 -16.50
C LEU A 73 2.57 -27.33 -16.81
N ILE A 74 1.94 -26.20 -17.23
CA ILE A 74 0.53 -26.18 -17.63
C ILE A 74 0.33 -27.05 -18.89
N ILE A 75 1.16 -26.87 -19.91
CA ILE A 75 1.08 -27.66 -21.15
C ILE A 75 1.26 -29.16 -20.84
N THR A 76 2.27 -29.49 -20.04
CA THR A 76 2.53 -30.88 -19.62
C THR A 76 1.35 -31.46 -18.83
N ASN A 77 0.73 -30.68 -17.95
CA ASN A 77 -0.45 -31.11 -17.19
C ASN A 77 -1.64 -31.45 -18.12
N VAL A 78 -1.90 -30.61 -19.14
CA VAL A 78 -2.94 -30.87 -20.14
C VAL A 78 -2.64 -32.17 -20.93
N ALA A 79 -1.37 -32.43 -21.27
CA ALA A 79 -0.98 -33.69 -21.90
C ALA A 79 -1.24 -34.90 -21.00
N PHE A 80 -0.99 -34.80 -19.70
CA PHE A 80 -1.33 -35.85 -18.73
C PHE A 80 -2.86 -36.05 -18.59
N GLN A 81 -3.64 -34.96 -18.57
CA GLN A 81 -5.11 -35.04 -18.59
C GLN A 81 -5.60 -35.78 -19.84
N TYR A 82 -5.01 -35.49 -21.02
CA TYR A 82 -5.31 -36.21 -22.24
C TYR A 82 -4.91 -37.70 -22.14
N ALA A 83 -3.74 -38.01 -21.60
CA ALA A 83 -3.30 -39.40 -21.41
C ALA A 83 -4.24 -40.19 -20.47
N ILE A 84 -4.70 -39.54 -19.36
CA ILE A 84 -5.70 -40.12 -18.45
C ILE A 84 -7.04 -40.34 -19.17
N ASN A 85 -7.45 -39.42 -20.03
CA ASN A 85 -8.67 -39.55 -20.83
C ASN A 85 -8.61 -40.70 -21.83
N VAL A 86 -7.45 -40.90 -22.48
CA VAL A 86 -7.20 -42.08 -23.37
C VAL A 86 -7.14 -43.37 -22.55
N TRP A 87 -6.48 -43.36 -21.39
CA TRP A 87 -6.46 -44.49 -20.47
C TRP A 87 -7.88 -44.89 -20.03
N ASN A 88 -8.72 -43.90 -19.72
CA ASN A 88 -10.12 -44.10 -19.35
C ASN A 88 -10.89 -44.88 -20.42
N ARG A 89 -10.69 -44.51 -21.71
CA ARG A 89 -11.24 -45.29 -22.83
C ARG A 89 -10.73 -46.73 -22.83
N ALA A 90 -9.42 -46.90 -22.74
CA ALA A 90 -8.78 -48.23 -22.86
C ALA A 90 -9.25 -49.20 -21.74
N ILE A 91 -9.38 -48.73 -20.50
CA ILE A 91 -9.82 -49.60 -19.38
C ILE A 91 -11.27 -50.03 -19.54
N PHE A 92 -12.19 -49.12 -19.97
CA PHE A 92 -13.58 -49.47 -20.16
C PHE A 92 -13.77 -50.37 -21.42
N ASP A 93 -12.99 -50.22 -22.48
CA ASP A 93 -12.99 -51.14 -23.63
C ASP A 93 -12.49 -52.54 -23.24
N ALA A 94 -11.50 -52.64 -22.34
CA ALA A 94 -11.00 -53.92 -21.83
C ALA A 94 -12.05 -54.61 -20.92
N ILE A 95 -12.76 -53.84 -20.09
CA ILE A 95 -13.85 -54.35 -19.25
C ILE A 95 -15.00 -54.88 -20.12
N GLU A 96 -15.40 -54.13 -21.15
CA GLU A 96 -16.46 -54.52 -22.10
C GLU A 96 -16.12 -55.84 -22.77
N LYS A 97 -14.86 -55.99 -23.20
CA LYS A 97 -14.34 -57.23 -23.81
C LYS A 97 -14.07 -58.36 -22.82
N ARG A 98 -14.19 -58.13 -21.51
CA ARG A 98 -13.88 -59.07 -20.42
C ARG A 98 -12.42 -59.56 -20.46
N ASP A 99 -11.50 -58.76 -20.95
CA ASP A 99 -10.05 -59.10 -21.04
C ASP A 99 -9.37 -58.74 -19.72
N SER A 100 -9.26 -59.74 -18.88
CA SER A 100 -8.65 -59.59 -17.52
C SER A 100 -7.17 -59.18 -17.61
N ALA A 101 -6.41 -59.67 -18.59
CA ALA A 101 -4.99 -59.37 -18.71
C ALA A 101 -4.78 -57.88 -19.01
N SER A 102 -5.55 -57.32 -19.99
CA SER A 102 -5.51 -55.89 -20.32
C SER A 102 -5.99 -55.02 -19.15
N VAL A 103 -7.00 -55.44 -18.39
CA VAL A 103 -7.47 -54.73 -17.22
C VAL A 103 -6.37 -54.59 -16.15
N PHE A 104 -5.67 -55.70 -15.81
CA PHE A 104 -4.58 -55.64 -14.85
C PHE A 104 -3.40 -54.81 -15.34
N TYR A 105 -3.03 -54.89 -16.62
CA TYR A 105 -1.98 -54.08 -17.21
C TYR A 105 -2.31 -52.58 -17.18
N LEU A 106 -3.52 -52.19 -17.59
CA LEU A 106 -3.98 -50.79 -17.60
C LEU A 106 -4.12 -50.25 -16.17
N THR A 107 -4.54 -51.07 -15.19
CA THR A 107 -4.55 -50.68 -13.77
C THR A 107 -3.13 -50.37 -13.31
N GLY A 108 -2.11 -51.15 -13.73
CA GLY A 108 -0.71 -50.83 -13.42
C GLY A 108 -0.24 -49.49 -14.01
N ILE A 109 -0.69 -49.14 -15.22
CA ILE A 109 -0.35 -47.85 -15.89
C ILE A 109 -1.01 -46.65 -15.17
N PHE A 110 -2.15 -46.84 -14.53
CA PHE A 110 -2.85 -45.76 -13.82
C PHE A 110 -1.98 -45.11 -12.75
N PHE A 111 -1.24 -45.92 -11.95
CA PHE A 111 -0.45 -45.39 -10.86
C PHE A 111 0.63 -44.39 -11.27
N PRO A 112 1.49 -44.66 -12.27
CA PRO A 112 2.46 -43.69 -12.73
C PRO A 112 1.80 -42.44 -13.36
N LEU A 113 0.66 -42.58 -14.07
CA LEU A 113 -0.09 -41.46 -14.60
C LEU A 113 -0.66 -40.57 -13.46
N ALA A 114 -1.25 -41.20 -12.43
CA ALA A 114 -1.78 -40.48 -11.28
C ALA A 114 -0.68 -39.77 -10.49
N ILE A 115 0.42 -40.47 -10.18
CA ILE A 115 1.56 -39.89 -9.48
C ILE A 115 2.16 -38.73 -10.28
N GLY A 116 2.35 -38.91 -11.59
CA GLY A 116 2.87 -37.87 -12.48
C GLY A 116 1.97 -36.64 -12.52
N SER A 117 0.65 -36.83 -12.61
CA SER A 117 -0.34 -35.73 -12.60
C SER A 117 -0.31 -34.95 -11.28
N VAL A 118 -0.26 -35.66 -10.14
CA VAL A 118 -0.15 -35.02 -8.81
C VAL A 118 1.17 -34.27 -8.66
N ALA A 119 2.29 -34.86 -9.08
CA ALA A 119 3.60 -34.22 -9.04
C ALA A 119 3.62 -32.93 -9.87
N LEU A 120 3.07 -32.97 -11.10
CA LEU A 120 2.93 -31.80 -11.95
C LEU A 120 2.08 -30.71 -11.30
N GLY A 121 0.98 -31.07 -10.65
CA GLY A 121 0.14 -30.14 -9.88
C GLY A 121 0.92 -29.45 -8.76
N VAL A 122 1.71 -30.21 -7.99
CA VAL A 122 2.57 -29.67 -6.93
C VAL A 122 3.62 -28.70 -7.49
N PHE A 123 4.32 -29.08 -8.58
CA PHE A 123 5.29 -28.20 -9.21
C PHE A 123 4.66 -26.94 -9.82
N GLN A 124 3.45 -27.05 -10.35
CA GLN A 124 2.69 -25.91 -10.86
C GLN A 124 2.35 -24.91 -9.75
N VAL A 125 1.88 -25.40 -8.57
CA VAL A 125 1.65 -24.56 -7.39
C VAL A 125 2.95 -23.90 -6.92
N PHE A 126 4.06 -24.67 -6.86
CA PHE A 126 5.36 -24.13 -6.46
C PHE A 126 5.85 -23.02 -7.40
N ALA A 127 5.76 -23.22 -8.71
CA ALA A 127 6.17 -22.22 -9.69
C ALA A 127 5.30 -20.95 -9.61
N ARG A 128 3.98 -21.12 -9.52
CA ARG A 128 3.01 -20.04 -9.40
C ARG A 128 3.25 -19.19 -8.14
N MET A 129 3.28 -19.82 -6.95
CA MET A 129 3.56 -19.13 -5.70
C MET A 129 4.98 -18.54 -5.66
N GLY A 130 5.92 -19.15 -6.38
CA GLY A 130 7.28 -18.64 -6.56
C GLY A 130 7.31 -17.29 -7.27
N ILE A 131 6.48 -17.09 -8.32
CA ILE A 131 6.32 -15.81 -9.01
C ILE A 131 5.63 -14.80 -8.08
N GLN A 132 4.48 -15.16 -7.50
CA GLN A 132 3.67 -14.29 -6.63
C GLN A 132 4.51 -13.72 -5.49
N ARG A 133 5.21 -14.57 -4.75
CA ARG A 133 6.05 -14.15 -3.62
C ARG A 133 7.16 -13.18 -4.01
N ARG A 134 7.85 -13.44 -5.13
CA ARG A 134 8.96 -12.58 -5.59
C ARG A 134 8.46 -11.25 -6.14
N TRP A 135 7.38 -11.29 -6.91
CA TRP A 135 6.77 -10.07 -7.45
C TRP A 135 6.25 -9.17 -6.33
N ARG A 136 5.56 -9.76 -5.34
CA ARG A 136 5.12 -9.05 -4.15
C ARG A 136 6.28 -8.42 -3.38
N ALA A 137 7.35 -9.19 -3.13
CA ALA A 137 8.52 -8.68 -2.41
C ALA A 137 9.14 -7.48 -3.13
N TRP A 138 9.35 -7.60 -4.45
CA TRP A 138 9.91 -6.53 -5.28
C TRP A 138 9.02 -5.28 -5.30
N LEU A 139 7.72 -5.45 -5.54
CA LEU A 139 6.79 -4.31 -5.62
C LEU A 139 6.60 -3.63 -4.26
N THR A 140 6.53 -4.42 -3.17
CA THR A 140 6.44 -3.88 -1.81
C THR A 140 7.67 -3.06 -1.46
N ASP A 141 8.87 -3.58 -1.74
CA ASP A 141 10.13 -2.87 -1.49
C ASP A 141 10.19 -1.54 -2.26
N SER A 142 9.82 -1.55 -3.54
CA SER A 142 9.75 -0.35 -4.38
C SER A 142 8.79 0.71 -3.84
N VAL A 143 7.56 0.30 -3.43
CA VAL A 143 6.55 1.23 -2.93
C VAL A 143 6.93 1.76 -1.54
N VAL A 144 7.40 0.88 -0.63
CA VAL A 144 7.80 1.28 0.74
C VAL A 144 8.99 2.22 0.70
N SER A 145 10.01 1.94 -0.11
CA SER A 145 11.18 2.81 -0.25
C SER A 145 10.78 4.21 -0.71
N ARG A 146 9.92 4.32 -1.73
CA ARG A 146 9.41 5.60 -2.21
C ARG A 146 8.52 6.31 -1.21
N TRP A 147 7.66 5.58 -0.50
CA TRP A 147 6.76 6.11 0.52
C TRP A 147 7.53 6.69 1.72
N LEU A 148 8.65 6.08 2.12
CA LEU A 148 9.47 6.54 3.23
C LEU A 148 10.46 7.67 2.85
N THR A 149 10.81 7.81 1.57
CA THR A 149 11.76 8.82 1.10
C THR A 149 11.22 10.24 1.34
N ASN A 150 12.07 11.17 1.78
CA ASN A 150 11.79 12.60 1.97
C ASN A 150 10.52 12.92 2.77
N GLY A 151 10.10 12.03 3.70
CA GLY A 151 8.90 12.26 4.51
C GLY A 151 7.58 12.17 3.75
N ARG A 152 7.53 11.51 2.59
CA ARG A 152 6.32 11.36 1.76
C ARG A 152 5.15 10.76 2.52
N TYR A 153 5.41 9.79 3.44
CA TYR A 153 4.40 9.20 4.30
C TYR A 153 3.66 10.23 5.16
N TYR A 154 4.32 11.34 5.50
CA TYR A 154 3.72 12.45 6.23
C TYR A 154 3.03 13.43 5.28
N GLN A 155 3.70 13.81 4.18
CA GLN A 155 3.18 14.77 3.19
C GLN A 155 1.87 14.30 2.56
N LEU A 156 1.71 12.99 2.31
CA LEU A 156 0.46 12.41 1.82
C LEU A 156 -0.74 12.69 2.73
N ASN A 157 -0.54 12.74 4.06
CA ASN A 157 -1.63 13.04 4.99
C ASN A 157 -2.09 14.51 4.94
N LEU A 158 -1.34 15.37 4.26
CA LEU A 158 -1.62 16.81 4.16
C LEU A 158 -2.26 17.19 2.82
N VAL A 159 -2.25 16.29 1.84
CA VAL A 159 -2.82 16.50 0.50
C VAL A 159 -4.17 15.82 0.43
N SER A 160 -5.15 16.52 -0.12
CA SER A 160 -6.45 15.91 -0.45
C SER A 160 -6.28 14.97 -1.65
N GLY A 161 -6.83 13.75 -1.56
CA GLY A 161 -6.77 12.77 -2.65
C GLY A 161 -7.23 11.38 -2.24
N ASP A 162 -7.38 10.51 -3.24
CA ASP A 162 -7.73 9.11 -3.03
C ASP A 162 -6.46 8.29 -2.71
N HIS A 163 -5.90 8.52 -1.52
CA HIS A 163 -4.74 7.80 -0.99
C HIS A 163 -4.87 7.50 0.52
N GLU A 164 -6.10 7.49 1.02
CA GLU A 164 -6.37 7.14 2.42
C GLU A 164 -5.87 5.74 2.77
N ASN A 165 -5.42 5.56 4.01
CA ASN A 165 -4.91 4.32 4.57
C ASN A 165 -3.78 3.67 3.74
N PRO A 166 -2.66 4.36 3.49
CA PRO A 166 -1.56 3.85 2.66
C PRO A 166 -0.97 2.55 3.21
N GLU A 167 -0.97 2.35 4.54
CA GLU A 167 -0.53 1.13 5.19
C GLU A 167 -1.36 -0.10 4.79
N TYR A 168 -2.69 0.05 4.68
CA TYR A 168 -3.57 -1.02 4.23
C TYR A 168 -3.34 -1.34 2.75
N ARG A 169 -3.15 -0.31 1.92
CA ARG A 169 -2.86 -0.49 0.49
C ARG A 169 -1.54 -1.22 0.27
N ILE A 170 -0.50 -0.88 1.03
CA ILE A 170 0.81 -1.54 0.95
C ILE A 170 0.73 -2.98 1.50
N ALA A 171 0.03 -3.21 2.60
CA ALA A 171 -0.03 -4.53 3.22
C ALA A 171 -0.95 -5.50 2.49
N GLU A 172 -2.17 -5.10 2.14
CA GLU A 172 -3.23 -5.98 1.64
C GLU A 172 -3.52 -5.80 0.15
N ASP A 173 -3.73 -4.55 -0.34
CA ASP A 173 -4.03 -4.36 -1.76
C ASP A 173 -2.88 -4.81 -2.66
N LEU A 174 -1.62 -4.55 -2.27
CA LEU A 174 -0.44 -5.04 -2.99
C LEU A 174 -0.39 -6.57 -3.07
N ARG A 175 -0.81 -7.27 -2.00
CA ARG A 175 -0.90 -8.74 -1.99
C ARG A 175 -1.88 -9.21 -3.06
N VAL A 176 -3.10 -8.69 -3.06
CA VAL A 176 -4.12 -9.05 -4.05
C VAL A 176 -3.68 -8.66 -5.46
N ALA A 177 -3.09 -7.47 -5.61
CA ALA A 177 -2.64 -6.94 -6.90
C ALA A 177 -1.52 -7.78 -7.54
N THR A 178 -0.70 -8.49 -6.76
CA THR A 178 0.37 -9.36 -7.27
C THR A 178 -0.04 -10.83 -7.37
N ASP A 179 -0.94 -11.32 -6.52
CA ASP A 179 -1.36 -12.72 -6.49
C ASP A 179 -2.37 -13.03 -7.61
N ALA A 180 -3.41 -12.21 -7.72
CA ALA A 180 -4.52 -12.47 -8.62
C ALA A 180 -4.16 -12.51 -10.12
N PRO A 181 -3.29 -11.64 -10.67
CA PRO A 181 -2.91 -11.70 -12.08
C PRO A 181 -2.22 -13.01 -12.46
N VAL A 182 -1.35 -13.51 -11.59
CA VAL A 182 -0.63 -14.78 -11.84
C VAL A 182 -1.60 -15.95 -11.83
N ASP A 183 -2.54 -15.97 -10.88
CA ASP A 183 -3.61 -16.97 -10.80
C ASP A 183 -4.52 -16.89 -12.04
N PHE A 184 -4.90 -15.67 -12.43
CA PHE A 184 -5.80 -15.47 -13.56
C PHE A 184 -5.15 -15.86 -14.88
N VAL A 185 -3.94 -15.39 -15.18
CA VAL A 185 -3.22 -15.73 -16.43
C VAL A 185 -2.97 -17.23 -16.53
N SER A 186 -2.49 -17.86 -15.44
CA SER A 186 -2.25 -19.31 -15.43
C SER A 186 -3.55 -20.10 -15.61
N GLY A 187 -4.63 -19.67 -14.99
CA GLY A 187 -5.94 -20.29 -15.10
C GLY A 187 -6.56 -20.14 -16.51
N VAL A 188 -6.49 -18.96 -17.11
CA VAL A 188 -6.96 -18.74 -18.50
C VAL A 188 -6.18 -19.60 -19.48
N ILE A 189 -4.85 -19.65 -19.38
CA ILE A 189 -4.03 -20.49 -20.24
C ILE A 189 -4.41 -21.97 -20.06
N SER A 190 -4.56 -22.43 -18.83
CA SER A 190 -4.97 -23.83 -18.54
C SER A 190 -6.36 -24.13 -19.09
N ALA A 191 -7.33 -23.26 -18.85
CA ALA A 191 -8.70 -23.41 -19.34
C ALA A 191 -8.76 -23.45 -20.88
N PHE A 192 -8.06 -22.51 -21.53
CA PHE A 192 -8.00 -22.45 -22.99
C PHE A 192 -7.38 -23.70 -23.61
N LEU A 193 -6.21 -24.13 -23.09
CA LEU A 193 -5.53 -25.33 -23.59
C LEU A 193 -6.36 -26.61 -23.36
N SER A 194 -6.99 -26.75 -22.18
CA SER A 194 -7.88 -27.87 -21.89
C SER A 194 -9.10 -27.84 -22.79
N ALA A 195 -9.79 -26.71 -22.94
CA ALA A 195 -10.93 -26.59 -23.86
C ALA A 195 -10.55 -26.95 -25.30
N ALA A 196 -9.46 -26.39 -25.82
CA ALA A 196 -9.00 -26.67 -27.19
C ALA A 196 -8.69 -28.17 -27.40
N THR A 197 -7.95 -28.78 -26.46
CA THR A 197 -7.58 -30.21 -26.54
C THR A 197 -8.83 -31.10 -26.50
N PHE A 198 -9.72 -30.87 -25.54
CA PHE A 198 -10.87 -31.77 -25.35
C PHE A 198 -12.03 -31.49 -26.30
N ILE A 199 -12.13 -30.32 -26.92
CA ILE A 199 -13.02 -30.07 -28.07
C ILE A 199 -12.59 -30.93 -29.26
N VAL A 200 -11.28 -31.03 -29.55
CA VAL A 200 -10.78 -31.92 -30.59
C VAL A 200 -11.09 -33.39 -30.26
N VAL A 201 -10.95 -33.80 -29.00
CA VAL A 201 -11.31 -35.14 -28.54
C VAL A 201 -12.80 -35.43 -28.77
N LEU A 202 -13.69 -34.50 -28.34
CA LEU A 202 -15.14 -34.64 -28.55
C LEU A 202 -15.52 -34.67 -30.02
N TRP A 203 -14.84 -33.89 -30.86
CA TRP A 203 -15.06 -33.89 -32.31
C TRP A 203 -14.70 -35.24 -32.97
N THR A 204 -13.53 -35.79 -32.61
CA THR A 204 -13.04 -37.04 -33.17
C THR A 204 -13.83 -38.27 -32.72
N ILE A 205 -14.27 -38.30 -31.46
CA ILE A 205 -15.03 -39.42 -30.88
C ILE A 205 -16.51 -39.35 -31.27
N GLY A 206 -17.13 -38.16 -31.21
CA GLY A 206 -18.55 -37.97 -31.50
C GLY A 206 -18.91 -38.33 -32.96
N GLY A 207 -18.07 -37.89 -33.90
CA GLY A 207 -18.40 -38.04 -35.30
C GLY A 207 -19.68 -37.30 -35.69
N ALA A 208 -20.49 -37.87 -36.59
CA ALA A 208 -21.79 -37.30 -36.97
C ALA A 208 -22.95 -38.08 -36.35
N LEU A 209 -23.96 -37.38 -35.86
CA LEU A 209 -25.21 -37.96 -35.38
C LEU A 209 -26.30 -37.75 -36.46
N THR A 210 -26.90 -38.86 -36.94
CA THR A 210 -28.03 -38.82 -37.88
C THR A 210 -29.33 -38.91 -37.09
N LEU A 211 -30.13 -37.85 -37.14
CA LEU A 211 -31.45 -37.82 -36.56
C LEU A 211 -32.50 -37.91 -37.69
N THR A 212 -33.40 -38.90 -37.60
CA THR A 212 -34.54 -39.03 -38.52
C THR A 212 -35.78 -38.49 -37.86
N PHE A 213 -36.26 -37.36 -38.35
CA PHE A 213 -37.49 -36.73 -37.83
C PHE A 213 -38.46 -36.52 -39.00
N GLY A 214 -39.63 -37.13 -38.95
CA GLY A 214 -40.71 -36.92 -39.95
C GLY A 214 -40.32 -37.27 -41.42
N GLY A 215 -39.41 -38.26 -41.64
CA GLY A 215 -38.97 -38.66 -42.98
C GLY A 215 -37.78 -37.87 -43.55
N SER A 216 -37.27 -36.86 -42.85
CA SER A 216 -36.06 -36.13 -43.23
C SER A 216 -34.87 -36.53 -42.33
N THR A 217 -33.71 -36.84 -42.91
CA THR A 217 -32.49 -37.17 -42.17
C THR A 217 -31.62 -35.93 -42.02
N PHE A 218 -31.45 -35.52 -40.77
CA PHE A 218 -30.53 -34.45 -40.40
C PHE A 218 -29.24 -35.05 -39.85
N THR A 219 -28.09 -34.71 -40.43
CA THR A 219 -26.75 -35.08 -39.91
C THR A 219 -26.11 -33.90 -39.22
N VAL A 220 -25.86 -34.04 -37.93
CA VAL A 220 -25.14 -33.02 -37.11
C VAL A 220 -23.71 -33.48 -36.93
N PRO A 221 -22.73 -32.91 -37.65
CA PRO A 221 -21.34 -33.24 -37.42
C PRO A 221 -20.86 -32.67 -36.09
N GLY A 222 -20.05 -33.40 -35.32
CA GLY A 222 -19.49 -32.96 -34.04
C GLY A 222 -20.55 -32.63 -32.97
N PHE A 223 -21.66 -33.35 -32.97
CA PHE A 223 -22.84 -33.09 -32.09
C PHE A 223 -22.45 -32.97 -30.60
N LEU A 224 -21.42 -33.67 -30.12
CA LEU A 224 -20.93 -33.57 -28.75
C LEU A 224 -20.29 -32.20 -28.48
N VAL A 225 -19.59 -31.64 -29.47
CA VAL A 225 -19.01 -30.27 -29.33
C VAL A 225 -20.12 -29.25 -29.32
N VAL A 226 -21.10 -29.36 -30.21
CA VAL A 226 -22.27 -28.46 -30.24
C VAL A 226 -23.03 -28.51 -28.89
N ALA A 227 -23.26 -29.72 -28.38
CA ALA A 227 -23.90 -29.90 -27.06
C ALA A 227 -23.06 -29.29 -25.94
N ALA A 228 -21.73 -29.45 -25.93
CA ALA A 228 -20.87 -28.88 -24.93
C ALA A 228 -20.87 -27.35 -24.96
N VAL A 229 -20.83 -26.74 -26.13
CA VAL A 229 -20.89 -25.27 -26.29
C VAL A 229 -22.23 -24.72 -25.86
N ILE A 230 -23.35 -25.34 -26.27
CA ILE A 230 -24.71 -24.93 -25.84
C ILE A 230 -24.84 -25.05 -24.33
N TYR A 231 -24.41 -26.17 -23.75
CA TYR A 231 -24.46 -26.40 -22.32
C TYR A 231 -23.62 -25.38 -21.54
N ALA A 232 -22.38 -25.13 -21.98
CA ALA A 232 -21.51 -24.13 -21.40
C ALA A 232 -22.13 -22.72 -21.50
N ALA A 233 -22.73 -22.36 -22.62
CA ALA A 233 -23.40 -21.08 -22.79
C ALA A 233 -24.59 -20.92 -21.84
N VAL A 234 -25.44 -21.96 -21.69
CA VAL A 234 -26.59 -21.95 -20.78
C VAL A 234 -26.12 -21.83 -19.33
N THR A 235 -25.15 -22.63 -18.90
CA THR A 235 -24.65 -22.62 -17.52
C THR A 235 -23.94 -21.31 -17.20
N SER A 236 -23.08 -20.79 -18.09
CA SER A 236 -22.38 -19.51 -17.91
C SER A 236 -23.36 -18.33 -17.88
N THR A 237 -24.34 -18.28 -18.78
CA THR A 237 -25.37 -17.23 -18.78
C THR A 237 -26.21 -17.26 -17.50
N SER A 238 -26.61 -18.46 -17.05
CA SER A 238 -27.34 -18.63 -15.79
C SER A 238 -26.53 -18.15 -14.60
N MET A 239 -25.22 -18.46 -14.57
CA MET A 239 -24.33 -18.03 -13.50
C MET A 239 -24.12 -16.52 -13.49
N VAL A 240 -23.90 -15.89 -14.65
CA VAL A 240 -23.78 -14.43 -14.78
C VAL A 240 -25.08 -13.74 -14.36
N TYR A 241 -26.24 -14.23 -14.80
CA TYR A 241 -27.54 -13.65 -14.46
C TYR A 241 -27.82 -13.70 -12.96
N ILE A 242 -27.54 -14.82 -12.31
CA ILE A 242 -27.74 -15.00 -10.87
C ILE A 242 -26.64 -14.29 -10.08
N GLY A 243 -25.39 -14.32 -10.58
CA GLY A 243 -24.22 -13.75 -9.92
C GLY A 243 -24.09 -12.23 -10.02
N ARG A 244 -24.84 -11.56 -10.91
CA ARG A 244 -24.71 -10.10 -11.14
C ARG A 244 -24.82 -9.22 -9.89
N HIS A 245 -25.59 -9.65 -8.89
CA HIS A 245 -25.76 -8.94 -7.62
C HIS A 245 -24.73 -9.33 -6.56
N PHE A 246 -23.89 -10.34 -6.83
CA PHE A 246 -22.96 -10.87 -5.86
C PHE A 246 -21.92 -9.82 -5.42
N VAL A 247 -21.38 -9.07 -6.38
CA VAL A 247 -20.36 -8.03 -6.11
C VAL A 247 -20.93 -6.96 -5.18
N ALA A 248 -22.10 -6.40 -5.53
CA ALA A 248 -22.72 -5.35 -4.72
C ALA A 248 -23.10 -5.84 -3.30
N VAL A 249 -23.58 -7.08 -3.16
CA VAL A 249 -23.91 -7.66 -1.85
C VAL A 249 -22.64 -7.90 -1.03
N SER A 250 -21.55 -8.33 -1.67
CA SER A 250 -20.24 -8.53 -1.04
C SER A 250 -19.64 -7.20 -0.59
N GLU A 251 -19.72 -6.15 -1.41
CA GLU A 251 -19.27 -4.79 -1.06
C GLU A 251 -20.03 -4.24 0.14
N ASN A 252 -21.36 -4.33 0.15
CA ASN A 252 -22.18 -3.90 1.27
C ASN A 252 -21.87 -4.64 2.57
N LYS A 253 -21.57 -5.95 2.48
CA LYS A 253 -21.14 -6.74 3.65
C LYS A 253 -19.77 -6.27 4.14
N ASN A 254 -18.81 -6.02 3.26
CA ASN A 254 -17.48 -5.54 3.62
C ASN A 254 -17.53 -4.14 4.22
N GLN A 255 -18.41 -3.26 3.72
CA GLN A 255 -18.66 -1.95 4.28
C GLN A 255 -19.21 -2.06 5.72
N ALA A 256 -20.24 -2.88 5.94
CA ALA A 256 -20.79 -3.08 7.28
C ALA A 256 -19.75 -3.65 8.28
N GLU A 257 -18.88 -4.56 7.83
CA GLU A 257 -17.75 -5.09 8.62
C GLU A 257 -16.72 -4.00 8.97
N ALA A 258 -16.46 -3.08 8.04
CA ALA A 258 -15.56 -1.95 8.26
C ALA A 258 -16.13 -0.98 9.31
N GLU A 259 -17.43 -0.66 9.22
CA GLU A 259 -18.14 0.20 10.19
C GLU A 259 -18.13 -0.44 11.59
N TYR A 260 -18.41 -1.73 11.69
CA TYR A 260 -18.35 -2.48 12.94
C TYR A 260 -16.94 -2.48 13.55
N ARG A 261 -15.91 -2.72 12.75
CA ARG A 261 -14.52 -2.65 13.20
C ARG A 261 -14.14 -1.26 13.67
N TYR A 262 -14.58 -0.23 12.96
CA TYR A 262 -14.37 1.16 13.37
C TYR A 262 -15.00 1.47 14.73
N ALA A 263 -16.24 1.02 14.97
CA ALA A 263 -16.92 1.19 16.25
C ALA A 263 -16.11 0.54 17.41
N LEU A 264 -15.63 -0.72 17.21
CA LEU A 264 -14.79 -1.41 18.20
C LEU A 264 -13.46 -0.70 18.44
N THR A 265 -12.82 -0.21 17.40
CA THR A 265 -11.55 0.53 17.49
C THR A 265 -11.73 1.83 18.28
N ARG A 266 -12.83 2.55 18.01
CA ARG A 266 -13.16 3.79 18.74
C ARG A 266 -13.34 3.55 20.24
N VAL A 267 -14.02 2.46 20.63
CA VAL A 267 -14.16 2.10 22.05
C VAL A 267 -12.80 1.80 22.68
N ARG A 268 -11.95 1.05 21.99
CA ARG A 268 -10.59 0.74 22.48
C ARG A 268 -9.74 2.00 22.65
N GLU A 269 -9.80 2.93 21.71
CA GLU A 269 -9.02 4.18 21.76
C GLU A 269 -9.48 5.13 22.85
N ASN A 270 -10.78 5.12 23.17
CA ASN A 270 -11.38 5.98 24.17
C ASN A 270 -11.76 5.24 25.47
N GLY A 271 -11.19 4.04 25.70
CA GLY A 271 -11.60 3.15 26.79
C GLY A 271 -11.55 3.78 28.17
N GLU A 272 -10.50 4.56 28.49
CA GLU A 272 -10.40 5.28 29.76
C GLU A 272 -11.52 6.30 29.95
N SER A 273 -11.80 7.10 28.92
CA SER A 273 -12.85 8.13 28.97
C SER A 273 -14.24 7.52 29.12
N ILE A 274 -14.52 6.42 28.39
CA ILE A 274 -15.79 5.70 28.47
C ILE A 274 -15.97 5.10 29.86
N ALA A 275 -14.94 4.44 30.41
CA ALA A 275 -14.98 3.84 31.74
C ALA A 275 -15.15 4.89 32.85
N LEU A 276 -14.50 6.06 32.75
CA LEU A 276 -14.64 7.15 33.69
C LEU A 276 -16.04 7.78 33.68
N LEU A 277 -16.70 7.77 32.52
CA LEU A 277 -18.06 8.31 32.35
C LEU A 277 -19.15 7.26 32.63
N GLY A 278 -18.81 5.97 32.73
CA GLY A 278 -19.78 4.89 32.87
C GLY A 278 -20.66 4.69 31.62
N GLY A 279 -20.06 4.91 30.42
CA GLY A 279 -20.78 4.93 29.15
C GLY A 279 -20.88 3.57 28.43
N GLU A 280 -20.54 2.47 29.09
CA GLU A 280 -20.44 1.13 28.48
C GLU A 280 -21.76 0.63 27.87
N GLU A 281 -22.89 0.98 28.49
CA GLU A 281 -24.22 0.54 28.01
C GLU A 281 -24.59 1.23 26.69
N GLU A 282 -24.34 2.54 26.56
CA GLU A 282 -24.62 3.30 25.33
C GLU A 282 -23.68 2.85 24.18
N GLU A 283 -22.39 2.65 24.47
CA GLU A 283 -21.43 2.14 23.47
C GLU A 283 -21.79 0.73 23.04
N ARG A 284 -22.29 -0.11 23.95
CA ARG A 284 -22.77 -1.45 23.61
C ARG A 284 -23.96 -1.41 22.66
N ASP A 285 -24.94 -0.55 22.89
CA ASP A 285 -26.09 -0.37 22.02
C ASP A 285 -25.66 0.10 20.62
N GLY A 286 -24.67 0.97 20.53
CA GLY A 286 -24.05 1.41 19.28
C GLY A 286 -23.38 0.25 18.51
N ILE A 287 -22.60 -0.58 19.23
CA ILE A 287 -21.93 -1.76 18.69
C ILE A 287 -22.97 -2.80 18.21
N ASP A 288 -24.02 -3.07 19.00
CA ASP A 288 -25.05 -4.04 18.66
C ASP A 288 -25.83 -3.63 17.40
N LYS A 289 -26.09 -2.33 17.20
CA LYS A 289 -26.72 -1.80 15.97
C LYS A 289 -25.82 -2.02 14.73
N THR A 290 -24.54 -1.71 14.83
CA THR A 290 -23.59 -1.92 13.72
C THR A 290 -23.43 -3.42 13.43
N PHE A 291 -23.35 -4.26 14.45
CA PHE A 291 -23.28 -5.71 14.29
C PHE A 291 -24.55 -6.30 13.68
N ALA A 292 -25.74 -5.81 14.06
CA ALA A 292 -27.00 -6.23 13.43
C ALA A 292 -27.00 -5.93 11.91
N SER A 293 -26.40 -4.81 11.49
CA SER A 293 -26.20 -4.50 10.06
C SER A 293 -25.32 -5.54 9.38
N VAL A 294 -24.19 -5.95 10.01
CA VAL A 294 -23.30 -7.01 9.49
C VAL A 294 -24.09 -8.31 9.28
N ILE A 295 -24.85 -8.75 10.29
CA ILE A 295 -25.63 -9.99 10.23
C ILE A 295 -26.68 -9.92 9.11
N LYS A 296 -27.35 -8.77 8.93
CA LYS A 296 -28.30 -8.56 7.84
C LYS A 296 -27.64 -8.69 6.46
N GLN A 297 -26.50 -8.03 6.26
CA GLN A 297 -25.77 -8.11 4.98
C GLN A 297 -25.22 -9.52 4.73
N TRP A 298 -24.77 -10.19 5.80
CA TRP A 298 -24.32 -11.58 5.70
C TRP A 298 -25.46 -12.52 5.28
N ALA A 299 -26.68 -12.36 5.81
CA ALA A 299 -27.82 -13.14 5.40
C ALA A 299 -28.15 -12.97 3.90
N LEU A 300 -28.01 -11.75 3.36
CA LEU A 300 -28.17 -11.48 1.92
C LEU A 300 -27.06 -12.19 1.10
N LEU A 301 -25.83 -12.15 1.56
CA LEU A 301 -24.70 -12.84 0.94
C LEU A 301 -24.88 -14.36 0.95
N CYS A 302 -25.36 -14.94 2.07
CA CYS A 302 -25.71 -16.37 2.16
C CYS A 302 -26.78 -16.74 1.12
N GLY A 303 -27.83 -15.92 0.98
CA GLY A 303 -28.87 -16.13 -0.03
C GLY A 303 -28.30 -16.11 -1.46
N GLN A 304 -27.33 -15.24 -1.73
CA GLN A 304 -26.67 -15.18 -3.03
C GLN A 304 -25.78 -16.41 -3.27
N HIS A 305 -25.00 -16.84 -2.26
CA HIS A 305 -24.22 -18.06 -2.34
C HIS A 305 -25.09 -19.31 -2.57
N MET A 306 -26.25 -19.42 -1.89
CA MET A 306 -27.17 -20.53 -2.12
C MET A 306 -27.62 -20.60 -3.59
N ARG A 307 -27.98 -19.45 -4.20
CA ARG A 307 -28.42 -19.39 -5.61
C ARG A 307 -27.30 -19.78 -6.57
N THR A 308 -26.09 -19.28 -6.37
CA THR A 308 -24.91 -19.64 -7.22
C THR A 308 -24.53 -21.10 -7.02
N THR A 309 -24.63 -21.65 -5.80
CA THR A 309 -24.36 -23.07 -5.52
C THR A 309 -25.34 -23.99 -6.23
N ILE A 310 -26.64 -23.65 -6.29
CA ILE A 310 -27.64 -24.44 -7.03
C ILE A 310 -27.25 -24.56 -8.52
N VAL A 311 -26.81 -23.47 -9.14
CA VAL A 311 -26.38 -23.50 -10.55
C VAL A 311 -25.09 -24.30 -10.71
N SER A 312 -24.09 -24.05 -9.88
CA SER A 312 -22.77 -24.70 -9.96
C SER A 312 -22.88 -26.22 -9.72
N GLN A 313 -23.50 -26.62 -8.61
CA GLN A 313 -23.66 -28.06 -8.28
C GLN A 313 -24.64 -28.76 -9.25
N GLY A 314 -25.74 -28.11 -9.60
CA GLY A 314 -26.69 -28.64 -10.58
C GLY A 314 -26.04 -28.88 -11.94
N SER A 315 -25.23 -27.92 -12.41
CA SER A 315 -24.48 -28.09 -13.67
C SER A 315 -23.44 -29.20 -13.59
N SER A 316 -22.71 -29.31 -12.47
CA SER A 316 -21.71 -30.37 -12.30
C SER A 316 -22.30 -31.78 -12.26
N LEU A 317 -23.50 -31.95 -11.73
CA LEU A 317 -24.23 -33.24 -11.72
C LEU A 317 -24.77 -33.60 -13.11
N ILE A 318 -25.26 -32.64 -13.88
CA ILE A 318 -25.86 -32.88 -15.19
C ILE A 318 -24.77 -33.06 -16.28
N ALA A 319 -23.64 -32.38 -16.16
CA ALA A 319 -22.58 -32.38 -17.17
C ALA A 319 -22.14 -33.78 -17.66
N PRO A 320 -21.87 -34.80 -16.80
CA PRO A 320 -21.49 -36.13 -17.26
C PRO A 320 -22.67 -36.93 -17.86
N VAL A 321 -23.91 -36.60 -17.51
CA VAL A 321 -25.09 -37.32 -17.96
C VAL A 321 -25.46 -36.99 -19.43
N ILE A 322 -25.26 -35.74 -19.84
CA ILE A 322 -25.60 -35.29 -21.22
C ILE A 322 -24.87 -36.11 -22.28
N PRO A 323 -23.53 -36.26 -22.25
CA PRO A 323 -22.84 -37.07 -23.26
C PRO A 323 -23.22 -38.56 -23.20
N LEU A 324 -23.53 -39.10 -22.02
CA LEU A 324 -24.01 -40.48 -21.88
C LEU A 324 -25.33 -40.65 -22.63
N LEU A 325 -26.31 -39.75 -22.44
CA LEU A 325 -27.59 -39.81 -23.15
C LEU A 325 -27.45 -39.60 -24.65
N LEU A 326 -26.58 -38.67 -25.07
CA LEU A 326 -26.33 -38.38 -26.49
C LEU A 326 -25.59 -39.48 -27.22
N CYS A 327 -24.71 -40.23 -26.55
CA CYS A 327 -23.95 -41.36 -27.10
C CYS A 327 -24.73 -42.67 -27.02
N ALA A 328 -25.75 -42.77 -26.14
CA ALA A 328 -26.49 -44.02 -25.93
C ALA A 328 -27.05 -44.66 -27.24
N PRO A 329 -27.64 -43.92 -28.19
CA PRO A 329 -28.08 -44.54 -29.44
C PRO A 329 -26.94 -45.20 -30.23
N LYS A 330 -25.79 -44.54 -30.34
CA LYS A 330 -24.61 -45.05 -31.03
C LYS A 330 -23.95 -46.22 -30.30
N PHE A 331 -24.03 -46.28 -29.00
CA PHE A 331 -23.57 -47.44 -28.23
C PHE A 331 -24.49 -48.66 -28.44
N LEU A 332 -25.84 -48.43 -28.42
CA LEU A 332 -26.81 -49.51 -28.60
C LEU A 332 -26.85 -50.08 -30.02
N ASP A 333 -26.49 -49.27 -31.03
CA ASP A 333 -26.38 -49.73 -32.42
C ASP A 333 -25.00 -50.33 -32.74
N GLY A 334 -24.08 -50.36 -31.76
CA GLY A 334 -22.73 -50.94 -31.89
C GLY A 334 -21.70 -50.06 -32.62
N SER A 335 -22.06 -48.82 -32.96
CA SER A 335 -21.14 -47.88 -33.65
C SER A 335 -20.15 -47.16 -32.72
N MET A 336 -20.36 -47.25 -31.40
CA MET A 336 -19.45 -46.77 -30.35
C MET A 336 -19.19 -47.84 -29.30
N THR A 337 -17.98 -47.88 -28.74
CA THR A 337 -17.61 -48.74 -27.61
C THR A 337 -17.93 -48.07 -26.28
N LEU A 338 -18.06 -48.83 -25.19
CA LEU A 338 -18.26 -48.30 -23.84
C LEU A 338 -17.13 -47.33 -23.43
N GLY A 339 -15.88 -47.67 -23.79
CA GLY A 339 -14.74 -46.81 -23.53
C GLY A 339 -14.82 -45.46 -24.26
N GLN A 340 -15.35 -45.42 -25.47
CA GLN A 340 -15.57 -44.18 -26.22
C GLN A 340 -16.64 -43.30 -25.55
N VAL A 341 -17.72 -43.90 -25.05
CA VAL A 341 -18.77 -43.19 -24.30
C VAL A 341 -18.21 -42.58 -23.03
N MET A 342 -17.45 -43.35 -22.25
CA MET A 342 -16.82 -42.87 -21.04
C MET A 342 -15.75 -41.77 -21.28
N GLN A 343 -14.99 -41.94 -22.35
CA GLN A 343 -14.03 -40.96 -22.82
C GLN A 343 -14.73 -39.63 -23.19
N ALA A 344 -15.85 -39.71 -23.92
CA ALA A 344 -16.65 -38.53 -24.28
C ALA A 344 -17.24 -37.83 -23.05
N ALA A 345 -17.74 -38.61 -22.06
CA ALA A 345 -18.28 -38.05 -20.82
C ALA A 345 -17.24 -37.28 -19.99
N SER A 346 -16.03 -37.87 -19.86
CA SER A 346 -14.90 -37.22 -19.22
C SER A 346 -14.44 -35.95 -19.96
N ALA A 347 -14.30 -36.02 -21.29
CA ALA A 347 -13.91 -34.88 -22.11
C ALA A 347 -14.92 -33.73 -22.05
N PHE A 348 -16.23 -34.04 -22.05
CA PHE A 348 -17.29 -33.07 -21.94
C PHE A 348 -17.24 -32.31 -20.60
N THR A 349 -17.02 -33.02 -19.51
CA THR A 349 -16.88 -32.41 -18.18
C THR A 349 -15.69 -31.48 -18.09
N ILE A 350 -14.54 -31.84 -18.72
CA ILE A 350 -13.35 -30.99 -18.76
C ILE A 350 -13.62 -29.71 -19.58
N VAL A 351 -14.28 -29.82 -20.72
CA VAL A 351 -14.66 -28.67 -21.55
C VAL A 351 -15.62 -27.76 -20.79
N GLN A 352 -16.63 -28.31 -20.13
CA GLN A 352 -17.58 -27.54 -19.31
C GLN A 352 -16.85 -26.79 -18.17
N SER A 353 -15.96 -27.45 -17.45
CA SER A 353 -15.17 -26.84 -16.37
C SER A 353 -14.26 -25.71 -16.90
N ALA A 354 -13.69 -25.88 -18.10
CA ALA A 354 -12.85 -24.86 -18.70
C ALA A 354 -13.64 -23.59 -19.08
N PHE A 355 -14.85 -23.74 -19.60
CA PHE A 355 -15.74 -22.60 -19.88
C PHE A 355 -16.28 -21.95 -18.60
N GLY A 356 -16.60 -22.75 -17.56
CA GLY A 356 -17.07 -22.26 -16.25
C GLY A 356 -15.99 -21.46 -15.53
N TRP A 357 -14.73 -21.77 -15.73
CA TRP A 357 -13.61 -21.18 -14.99
C TRP A 357 -13.59 -19.65 -15.01
N LEU A 358 -13.87 -19.01 -16.16
CA LEU A 358 -13.86 -17.55 -16.28
C LEU A 358 -14.96 -16.90 -15.44
N VAL A 359 -16.15 -17.52 -15.44
CA VAL A 359 -17.32 -17.02 -14.70
C VAL A 359 -17.10 -17.17 -13.19
N ASP A 360 -16.53 -18.30 -12.77
CA ASP A 360 -16.23 -18.58 -11.35
C ASP A 360 -15.15 -17.67 -10.78
N ASN A 361 -14.24 -17.18 -11.62
CA ASN A 361 -13.14 -16.29 -11.21
C ASN A 361 -13.42 -14.78 -11.44
N TYR A 362 -14.59 -14.43 -12.02
CA TYR A 362 -14.95 -13.02 -12.27
C TYR A 362 -14.93 -12.14 -10.99
N PRO A 363 -15.46 -12.57 -9.83
CA PRO A 363 -15.38 -11.77 -8.61
C PRO A 363 -13.94 -11.46 -8.19
N ARG A 364 -13.03 -12.44 -8.31
CA ARG A 364 -11.60 -12.24 -7.99
C ARG A 364 -10.92 -11.24 -8.93
N LEU A 365 -11.35 -11.22 -10.21
CA LEU A 365 -10.86 -10.23 -11.17
C LEU A 365 -11.36 -8.82 -10.85
N ALA A 366 -12.60 -8.68 -10.38
CA ALA A 366 -13.17 -7.41 -9.93
C ALA A 366 -12.43 -6.87 -8.69
N ASP A 367 -12.19 -7.73 -7.69
CA ASP A 367 -11.41 -7.39 -6.49
C ASP A 367 -9.98 -6.95 -6.85
N TRP A 368 -9.32 -7.71 -7.73
CA TRP A 368 -8.00 -7.36 -8.23
C TRP A 368 -7.99 -5.98 -8.90
N ASN A 369 -8.96 -5.71 -9.76
CA ASN A 369 -9.07 -4.42 -10.46
C ASN A 369 -9.21 -3.24 -9.46
N ALA A 370 -10.02 -3.42 -8.40
CA ALA A 370 -10.16 -2.43 -7.34
C ALA A 370 -8.85 -2.21 -6.59
N CYS A 371 -8.15 -3.28 -6.17
CA CYS A 371 -6.87 -3.20 -5.47
C CYS A 371 -5.78 -2.57 -6.35
N ALA A 372 -5.67 -2.98 -7.62
CA ALA A 372 -4.69 -2.44 -8.56
C ALA A 372 -4.86 -0.93 -8.77
N ARG A 373 -6.13 -0.45 -8.86
CA ARG A 373 -6.42 1.00 -8.96
C ARG A 373 -6.06 1.77 -7.70
N ARG A 374 -6.34 1.24 -6.50
CA ARG A 374 -5.96 1.90 -5.24
C ARG A 374 -4.44 2.01 -5.08
N ILE A 375 -3.68 0.99 -5.49
CA ILE A 375 -2.22 1.05 -5.51
C ILE A 375 -1.72 2.08 -6.53
N ALA A 376 -2.29 2.08 -7.73
CA ALA A 376 -1.92 3.06 -8.76
C ALA A 376 -2.21 4.50 -8.30
N SER A 377 -3.36 4.73 -7.63
CA SER A 377 -3.69 6.03 -7.04
C SER A 377 -2.67 6.45 -5.98
N LEU A 378 -2.27 5.55 -5.07
CA LEU A 378 -1.21 5.83 -4.09
C LEU A 378 0.11 6.19 -4.77
N MET A 379 0.53 5.42 -5.79
CA MET A 379 1.76 5.69 -6.54
C MET A 379 1.69 7.03 -7.27
N MET A 380 0.55 7.39 -7.86
CA MET A 380 0.35 8.68 -8.51
C MET A 380 0.42 9.85 -7.53
N SER A 381 -0.13 9.69 -6.32
CA SER A 381 -0.02 10.72 -5.27
C SER A 381 1.45 10.93 -4.87
N ILE A 382 2.24 9.85 -4.73
CA ILE A 382 3.68 9.93 -4.49
C ILE A 382 4.39 10.60 -5.69
N ASP A 383 4.08 10.20 -6.93
CA ASP A 383 4.64 10.81 -8.16
C ASP A 383 4.29 12.31 -8.28
N GLY A 384 3.10 12.70 -7.82
CA GLY A 384 2.67 14.10 -7.74
C GLY A 384 3.55 14.92 -6.80
N LEU A 385 3.85 14.37 -5.62
CA LEU A 385 4.78 14.98 -4.67
C LEU A 385 6.20 15.07 -5.24
N ASP A 386 6.68 14.02 -5.94
CA ASP A 386 8.00 14.00 -6.58
C ASP A 386 8.12 15.06 -7.69
N ARG A 387 7.09 15.23 -8.52
CA ARG A 387 7.08 16.29 -9.57
C ARG A 387 7.05 17.67 -8.97
N ALA A 388 6.17 17.89 -7.98
CA ALA A 388 6.10 19.15 -7.28
C ALA A 388 7.45 19.52 -6.61
N GLU A 389 8.25 18.56 -6.14
CA GLU A 389 9.60 18.81 -5.58
C GLU A 389 10.60 19.26 -6.65
N ARG A 390 10.44 18.84 -7.90
CA ARG A 390 11.32 19.24 -9.02
C ARG A 390 11.01 20.62 -9.62
N GLY A 391 10.01 21.35 -9.09
CA GLY A 391 9.67 22.72 -9.53
C GLY A 391 8.52 22.83 -10.51
N ASP A 392 7.82 21.76 -10.82
CA ASP A 392 6.66 21.76 -11.74
C ASP A 392 5.33 22.20 -11.06
N GLY A 393 5.41 22.87 -9.89
CA GLY A 393 4.23 23.27 -9.11
C GLY A 393 4.29 24.72 -8.65
N ILE A 394 3.12 25.37 -8.61
CA ILE A 394 2.94 26.75 -8.12
C ILE A 394 3.07 26.77 -6.60
N GLY A 395 3.84 27.72 -6.04
CA GLY A 395 3.88 28.01 -4.61
C GLY A 395 4.58 26.96 -3.75
N ARG A 396 5.87 26.70 -4.01
CA ARG A 396 6.69 25.83 -3.15
C ARG A 396 7.81 26.59 -2.46
N ILE A 397 7.95 26.29 -1.16
CA ILE A 397 9.08 26.74 -0.34
C ILE A 397 10.36 26.13 -0.90
N GLN A 398 11.29 26.97 -1.35
CA GLN A 398 12.58 26.55 -1.87
C GLN A 398 13.53 26.20 -0.73
N ARG A 399 14.46 25.28 -0.98
CA ARG A 399 15.52 24.93 -0.06
C ARG A 399 16.87 25.25 -0.67
N GLY A 400 17.72 25.91 0.10
CA GLY A 400 19.04 26.32 -0.33
C GLY A 400 20.05 26.27 0.79
N GLU A 401 21.23 26.76 0.50
CA GLU A 401 22.33 26.88 1.44
C GLU A 401 22.48 28.32 1.92
N THR A 402 22.89 28.52 3.18
CA THR A 402 23.22 29.83 3.70
C THR A 402 24.66 30.17 3.40
N GLU A 403 24.96 31.48 3.27
CA GLU A 403 26.32 32.00 3.16
C GLU A 403 26.80 32.61 4.46
N GLY A 404 28.09 32.47 4.78
CA GLY A 404 28.74 33.07 5.93
C GLY A 404 28.41 32.41 7.27
N ASP A 405 28.21 33.20 8.34
CA ASP A 405 27.98 32.73 9.71
C ASP A 405 26.49 32.33 9.97
N ALA A 406 25.61 32.52 9.02
CA ALA A 406 24.20 32.18 9.15
C ALA A 406 24.02 30.65 9.09
N VAL A 407 23.35 30.06 10.07
CA VAL A 407 23.08 28.62 10.11
C VAL A 407 21.68 28.27 9.62
N LEU A 408 20.74 29.22 9.73
CA LEU A 408 19.37 29.11 9.20
C LEU A 408 18.93 30.49 8.73
N SER A 409 18.41 30.57 7.50
CA SER A 409 17.74 31.77 7.02
C SER A 409 16.37 31.45 6.41
N LEU A 410 15.40 32.28 6.73
CA LEU A 410 14.08 32.32 6.13
C LEU A 410 14.02 33.60 5.31
N ASN A 411 13.84 33.47 3.99
CA ASN A 411 13.79 34.62 3.07
C ASN A 411 12.41 34.71 2.43
N ASP A 412 11.67 35.75 2.75
CA ASP A 412 10.30 36.01 2.28
C ASP A 412 9.38 34.77 2.42
N LEU A 413 9.58 33.99 3.51
CA LEU A 413 8.91 32.72 3.70
C LEU A 413 7.42 32.93 4.00
N SER A 414 6.58 32.48 3.08
CA SER A 414 5.14 32.35 3.25
C SER A 414 4.76 30.87 3.28
N VAL A 415 3.97 30.45 4.27
CA VAL A 415 3.52 29.08 4.43
C VAL A 415 2.02 29.04 4.23
N THR A 416 1.55 28.23 3.28
CA THR A 416 0.12 28.09 2.93
C THR A 416 -0.39 26.69 3.19
N LEU A 417 -1.71 26.52 3.35
CA LEU A 417 -2.37 25.22 3.25
C LEU A 417 -2.47 24.79 1.78
N ASP A 418 -2.92 23.57 1.54
CA ASP A 418 -3.16 23.02 0.20
C ASP A 418 -4.28 23.77 -0.56
N ASP A 419 -5.20 24.42 0.16
CA ASP A 419 -6.25 25.29 -0.39
C ASP A 419 -5.79 26.75 -0.67
N GLY A 420 -4.50 27.03 -0.46
CA GLY A 420 -3.93 28.37 -0.63
C GLY A 420 -4.12 29.33 0.55
N THR A 421 -4.77 28.90 1.66
CA THR A 421 -4.93 29.72 2.85
C THR A 421 -3.57 29.97 3.51
N ALA A 422 -3.16 31.24 3.65
CA ALA A 422 -1.89 31.61 4.28
C ALA A 422 -1.92 31.35 5.79
N VAL A 423 -0.93 30.61 6.27
CA VAL A 423 -0.70 30.33 7.71
C VAL A 423 0.36 31.27 8.28
N VAL A 424 1.46 31.46 7.56
CA VAL A 424 2.52 32.43 7.86
C VAL A 424 2.80 33.23 6.61
N GLU A 425 2.98 34.54 6.74
CA GLU A 425 3.16 35.46 5.61
C GLU A 425 4.45 36.26 5.76
N GLU A 426 5.28 36.26 4.71
CA GLU A 426 6.49 37.07 4.56
C GLU A 426 7.45 37.02 5.79
N ALA A 427 7.76 35.82 6.29
CA ALA A 427 8.70 35.70 7.39
C ALA A 427 10.16 35.88 6.89
N GLU A 428 10.85 36.88 7.41
CA GLU A 428 12.25 37.14 7.13
C GLU A 428 13.06 37.03 8.42
N VAL A 429 13.91 35.98 8.55
CA VAL A 429 14.68 35.69 9.74
C VAL A 429 16.05 35.14 9.36
N ILE A 430 17.09 35.68 9.95
CA ILE A 430 18.46 35.13 9.86
C ILE A 430 18.89 34.74 11.27
N ILE A 431 19.36 33.51 11.44
CA ILE A 431 19.85 32.96 12.70
C ILE A 431 21.35 32.63 12.53
N GLU A 432 22.18 33.25 13.36
CA GLU A 432 23.62 33.06 13.35
C GLU A 432 24.03 31.87 14.24
N SER A 433 25.26 31.36 14.02
CA SER A 433 25.81 30.25 14.80
C SER A 433 25.85 30.59 16.31
N GLY A 434 25.37 29.67 17.15
CA GLY A 434 25.33 29.82 18.60
C GLY A 434 24.20 30.73 19.14
N GLU A 435 23.32 31.25 18.30
CA GLU A 435 22.14 31.98 18.75
C GLU A 435 21.12 31.05 19.42
N ARG A 436 20.41 31.59 20.41
CA ARG A 436 19.30 30.92 21.10
C ARG A 436 18.04 31.74 20.89
N VAL A 437 17.19 31.29 19.98
CA VAL A 437 16.02 32.01 19.52
C VAL A 437 14.75 31.38 20.07
N LEU A 438 13.91 32.16 20.71
CA LEU A 438 12.58 31.76 21.15
C LEU A 438 11.55 32.28 20.14
N VAL A 439 10.81 31.40 19.51
CA VAL A 439 9.66 31.71 18.66
C VAL A 439 8.40 31.63 19.53
N ALA A 440 7.83 32.81 19.86
CA ALA A 440 6.66 32.95 20.71
C ALA A 440 5.44 33.38 19.87
N GLY A 441 4.23 33.17 20.41
CA GLY A 441 2.97 33.56 19.81
C GLY A 441 1.80 32.83 20.45
N GLU A 442 0.59 33.30 20.25
CA GLU A 442 -0.61 32.62 20.74
C GLU A 442 -0.82 31.23 20.16
N SER A 443 -1.66 30.40 20.79
CA SER A 443 -2.03 29.10 20.23
C SER A 443 -2.76 29.30 18.89
N GLY A 444 -2.45 28.46 17.89
CA GLY A 444 -3.05 28.55 16.56
C GLY A 444 -2.46 29.63 15.63
N THR A 445 -1.34 30.29 16.01
CA THR A 445 -0.64 31.26 15.13
C THR A 445 0.23 30.61 14.05
N GLY A 446 0.22 29.30 13.87
CA GLY A 446 1.01 28.62 12.82
C GLY A 446 2.46 28.30 13.20
N LYS A 447 2.87 28.42 14.49
CA LYS A 447 4.23 28.12 14.94
C LYS A 447 4.71 26.72 14.55
N SER A 448 3.91 25.70 14.84
CA SER A 448 4.26 24.30 14.49
C SER A 448 4.25 24.06 12.97
N THR A 449 3.43 24.80 12.21
CA THR A 449 3.45 24.74 10.74
C THR A 449 4.75 25.38 10.21
N LEU A 450 5.21 26.48 10.81
CA LEU A 450 6.51 27.08 10.50
C LEU A 450 7.66 26.09 10.80
N VAL A 451 7.63 25.41 11.96
CA VAL A 451 8.63 24.37 12.27
C VAL A 451 8.61 23.23 11.25
N ARG A 452 7.43 22.79 10.81
CA ARG A 452 7.30 21.76 9.77
C ARG A 452 7.82 22.24 8.42
N ALA A 453 7.61 23.53 8.07
CA ALA A 453 8.20 24.12 6.88
C ALA A 453 9.73 24.16 6.98
N ILE A 454 10.29 24.56 8.12
CA ILE A 454 11.72 24.51 8.42
C ILE A 454 12.22 23.05 8.30
N ALA A 455 11.49 22.07 8.83
CA ALA A 455 11.83 20.65 8.73
C ALA A 455 11.75 20.08 7.30
N GLY A 456 11.06 20.76 6.37
CA GLY A 456 10.77 20.28 5.01
C GLY A 456 9.62 19.29 4.93
N LEU A 457 8.88 19.16 6.00
CA LEU A 457 7.67 18.35 6.04
C LEU A 457 6.47 19.08 5.44
N TRP A 458 6.56 20.41 5.32
CA TRP A 458 5.50 21.28 4.79
C TRP A 458 6.05 22.07 3.59
N PRO A 459 5.80 21.61 2.37
CA PRO A 459 6.42 22.20 1.19
C PRO A 459 5.64 23.34 0.55
N TRP A 460 4.36 23.59 0.94
CA TRP A 460 3.50 24.56 0.29
C TRP A 460 3.72 25.99 0.82
N GLY A 461 3.88 26.92 -0.11
CA GLY A 461 4.13 28.32 0.18
C GLY A 461 5.11 28.95 -0.79
N ASP A 462 5.63 30.10 -0.46
CA ASP A 462 6.61 30.84 -1.24
C ASP A 462 7.84 31.20 -0.41
N GLY A 463 8.90 31.66 -1.07
CA GLY A 463 10.15 32.01 -0.41
C GLY A 463 11.09 30.83 -0.21
N SER A 464 12.06 30.97 0.69
CA SER A 464 13.07 29.92 0.90
C SER A 464 13.45 29.71 2.35
N VAL A 465 13.83 28.45 2.65
CA VAL A 465 14.43 28.01 3.92
C VAL A 465 15.85 27.49 3.58
N ASN A 466 16.87 28.18 4.05
CA ASN A 466 18.25 27.81 3.77
C ASN A 466 18.99 27.41 5.04
N PHE A 467 19.81 26.36 4.94
CA PHE A 467 20.63 25.83 6.02
C PHE A 467 22.11 25.88 5.65
N HIS A 468 22.97 25.95 6.65
CA HIS A 468 24.40 25.79 6.43
C HIS A 468 24.71 24.33 6.10
N PRO A 469 25.41 24.03 4.97
CA PRO A 469 25.60 22.67 4.46
C PRO A 469 26.35 21.74 5.44
N ASP A 470 27.29 22.28 6.20
CA ASP A 470 28.14 21.50 7.11
C ASP A 470 27.57 21.34 8.52
N ARG A 471 26.33 21.82 8.79
CA ARG A 471 25.73 21.82 10.12
C ARG A 471 24.60 20.79 10.23
N ARG A 472 24.70 19.95 11.29
CA ARG A 472 23.70 18.90 11.56
C ARG A 472 22.52 19.45 12.32
N LEU A 473 21.33 19.33 11.70
CA LEU A 473 20.06 19.70 12.29
C LEU A 473 19.45 18.54 13.08
N PHE A 474 18.96 18.80 14.29
CA PHE A 474 18.20 17.86 15.09
C PHE A 474 16.90 18.51 15.60
N MET A 475 15.77 17.84 15.42
CA MET A 475 14.47 18.36 15.81
C MET A 475 13.84 17.50 16.91
N LEU A 476 13.36 18.15 17.96
CA LEU A 476 12.55 17.49 18.98
C LEU A 476 11.08 17.92 18.81
N PRO A 477 10.21 17.00 18.40
CA PRO A 477 8.78 17.29 18.24
C PRO A 477 8.06 17.35 19.60
N GLN A 478 6.89 17.94 19.62
CA GLN A 478 6.02 18.05 20.80
C GLN A 478 5.70 16.66 21.40
N LYS A 479 5.41 15.65 20.55
CA LYS A 479 5.22 14.26 20.95
C LYS A 479 6.40 13.42 20.44
N PRO A 480 7.34 13.05 21.32
CA PRO A 480 8.49 12.24 20.92
C PRO A 480 8.07 10.85 20.43
N TYR A 481 8.57 10.43 19.29
CA TYR A 481 8.39 9.08 18.79
C TYR A 481 9.30 8.09 19.52
N VAL A 482 8.74 6.95 19.93
CA VAL A 482 9.47 5.85 20.55
C VAL A 482 9.33 4.62 19.64
N PRO A 483 10.40 4.17 18.99
CA PRO A 483 10.36 3.01 18.10
C PRO A 483 10.12 1.71 18.87
N PHE A 484 9.52 0.72 18.19
CA PHE A 484 9.42 -0.63 18.72
C PHE A 484 10.80 -1.30 18.87
N GLY A 485 10.94 -2.17 19.86
CA GLY A 485 12.13 -2.94 20.14
C GLY A 485 12.76 -2.60 21.49
N SER A 486 14.10 -2.68 21.60
CA SER A 486 14.81 -2.45 22.86
C SER A 486 14.83 -0.96 23.22
N LEU A 487 14.97 -0.68 24.53
CA LEU A 487 15.16 0.68 25.00
C LEU A 487 16.44 1.31 24.46
N ARG A 488 17.49 0.51 24.23
CA ARG A 488 18.73 0.90 23.57
C ARG A 488 18.44 1.50 22.19
N ARG A 489 17.62 0.82 21.37
CA ARG A 489 17.18 1.33 20.07
C ARG A 489 16.39 2.63 20.21
N ALA A 490 15.50 2.68 21.20
CA ALA A 490 14.71 3.87 21.46
C ALA A 490 15.59 5.07 21.86
N ALA A 491 16.65 4.88 22.63
CA ALA A 491 17.55 5.93 23.03
C ALA A 491 18.51 6.38 21.89
N ALA A 492 18.97 5.47 21.05
CA ALA A 492 19.87 5.77 19.93
C ALA A 492 19.21 6.44 18.73
N TYR A 493 17.87 6.31 18.59
CA TYR A 493 17.12 6.80 17.42
C TYR A 493 17.37 8.30 17.15
N PRO A 494 17.56 8.73 15.86
CA PRO A 494 17.36 8.01 14.60
C PRO A 494 18.53 7.14 14.13
N ALA A 495 19.68 7.14 14.80
CA ALA A 495 20.80 6.28 14.47
C ALA A 495 20.55 4.81 14.85
N ALA A 496 21.38 3.90 14.35
CA ALA A 496 21.32 2.51 14.74
C ALA A 496 21.79 2.33 16.20
N ALA A 497 21.22 1.35 16.90
CA ALA A 497 21.59 1.10 18.31
C ALA A 497 23.08 0.68 18.46
N GLU A 498 23.64 0.08 17.41
CA GLU A 498 25.01 -0.40 17.33
C GLU A 498 26.06 0.72 17.19
N ASP A 499 25.63 1.90 16.77
CA ASP A 499 26.50 3.08 16.63
C ASP A 499 26.94 3.65 17.98
N TRP A 500 26.30 3.22 19.07
CA TRP A 500 26.54 3.70 20.43
C TRP A 500 26.82 2.55 21.40
N THR A 501 27.77 2.77 22.31
CA THR A 501 28.00 1.83 23.41
C THR A 501 26.90 1.91 24.47
N ILE A 502 26.73 0.84 25.24
CA ILE A 502 25.76 0.80 26.35
C ILE A 502 26.09 1.89 27.39
N GLU A 503 27.40 2.13 27.63
CA GLU A 503 27.91 3.13 28.55
C GLU A 503 27.54 4.55 28.12
N GLU A 504 27.72 4.89 26.84
CA GLU A 504 27.36 6.20 26.28
C GLU A 504 25.87 6.49 26.43
N ILE A 505 25.04 5.50 26.06
CA ILE A 505 23.58 5.60 26.23
C ILE A 505 23.24 5.74 27.73
N GLY A 506 23.89 4.94 28.60
CA GLY A 506 23.69 5.00 30.03
C GLY A 506 24.03 6.38 30.62
N VAL A 507 25.13 6.99 30.19
CA VAL A 507 25.50 8.35 30.59
C VAL A 507 24.46 9.39 30.13
N ALA A 508 23.96 9.26 28.89
CA ALA A 508 22.92 10.16 28.38
C ALA A 508 21.62 10.03 29.18
N LEU A 509 21.22 8.82 29.54
CA LEU A 509 20.03 8.58 30.39
C LEU A 509 20.20 9.16 31.80
N ASP A 510 21.40 9.07 32.41
CA ASP A 510 21.65 9.68 33.72
C ASP A 510 21.50 11.19 33.69
N LYS A 511 22.07 11.85 32.68
CA LYS A 511 22.00 13.30 32.51
C LYS A 511 20.54 13.79 32.56
N VAL A 512 19.65 13.08 31.91
CA VAL A 512 18.23 13.44 31.83
C VAL A 512 17.36 12.89 32.98
N GLY A 513 17.96 12.18 33.93
CA GLY A 513 17.26 11.61 35.10
C GLY A 513 16.48 10.34 34.78
N LEU A 514 16.92 9.56 33.80
CA LEU A 514 16.37 8.25 33.43
C LEU A 514 17.36 7.11 33.78
N GLY A 515 18.28 7.32 34.74
CA GLY A 515 19.29 6.34 35.11
C GLY A 515 18.74 5.00 35.62
N HIS A 516 17.52 5.00 36.19
CA HIS A 516 16.83 3.78 36.62
C HIS A 516 16.48 2.83 35.47
N LEU A 517 16.52 3.29 34.21
CA LEU A 517 16.24 2.50 33.02
C LEU A 517 17.49 1.82 32.42
N LYS A 518 18.68 2.08 32.93
CA LYS A 518 19.94 1.56 32.38
C LYS A 518 20.01 0.03 32.34
N GLU A 519 19.54 -0.63 33.40
CA GLU A 519 19.54 -2.09 33.47
C GLU A 519 18.57 -2.74 32.48
N ARG A 520 17.65 -1.94 31.89
CA ARG A 520 16.63 -2.39 30.95
C ARG A 520 16.91 -2.03 29.51
N LEU A 521 18.14 -1.60 29.17
CA LEU A 521 18.49 -1.13 27.82
C LEU A 521 18.26 -2.19 26.73
N GLU A 522 18.57 -3.44 27.01
CA GLU A 522 18.38 -4.54 26.04
C GLU A 522 16.97 -5.17 26.11
N GLU A 523 16.10 -4.70 27.01
CA GLU A 523 14.74 -5.21 27.15
C GLU A 523 13.88 -4.77 25.98
N GLU A 524 13.23 -5.72 25.31
CA GLU A 524 12.21 -5.48 24.29
C GLU A 524 10.83 -5.36 24.96
N ALA A 525 10.27 -4.17 24.91
CA ALA A 525 8.96 -3.85 25.50
C ALA A 525 8.23 -2.78 24.67
N PRO A 526 6.92 -2.60 24.84
CA PRO A 526 6.19 -1.50 24.23
C PRO A 526 6.49 -0.17 24.98
N TRP A 527 7.72 0.31 24.83
CA TRP A 527 8.24 1.49 25.53
C TRP A 527 7.41 2.75 25.33
N ASP A 528 6.73 2.86 24.18
CA ASP A 528 5.80 3.97 23.95
C ASP A 528 4.62 3.97 24.92
N GLN A 529 4.16 2.80 25.37
CA GLN A 529 3.07 2.66 26.35
C GLN A 529 3.59 2.63 27.79
N THR A 530 4.83 2.22 27.99
CA THR A 530 5.45 2.04 29.32
C THR A 530 5.95 3.38 29.88
N LEU A 531 6.53 4.24 29.04
CA LEU A 531 7.07 5.51 29.46
C LEU A 531 5.96 6.58 29.60
N SER A 532 5.99 7.31 30.70
CA SER A 532 5.16 8.51 30.87
C SER A 532 5.51 9.60 29.86
N GLY A 533 4.62 10.56 29.63
CA GLY A 533 4.86 11.69 28.72
C GLY A 533 6.15 12.46 29.05
N GLY A 534 6.41 12.70 30.33
CA GLY A 534 7.63 13.36 30.79
C GLY A 534 8.88 12.52 30.58
N GLU A 535 8.81 11.19 30.75
CA GLU A 535 9.96 10.30 30.44
C GLU A 535 10.25 10.21 28.95
N LYS A 536 9.22 10.21 28.11
CA LYS A 536 9.40 10.28 26.65
C LYS A 536 10.09 11.57 26.24
N GLN A 537 9.71 12.72 26.81
CA GLN A 537 10.40 13.99 26.54
C GLN A 537 11.83 13.96 27.03
N ARG A 538 12.10 13.48 28.26
CA ARG A 538 13.50 13.31 28.74
C ARG A 538 14.31 12.37 27.88
N LEU A 539 13.72 11.28 27.37
CA LEU A 539 14.37 10.38 26.42
C LEU A 539 14.76 11.11 25.11
N ALA A 540 13.89 12.01 24.63
CA ALA A 540 14.19 12.84 23.46
C ALA A 540 15.38 13.78 23.72
N PHE A 541 15.52 14.35 24.92
CA PHE A 541 16.71 15.11 25.32
C PHE A 541 17.96 14.21 25.44
N ALA A 542 17.83 12.96 25.91
CA ALA A 542 18.96 12.03 25.92
C ALA A 542 19.51 11.79 24.51
N ARG A 543 18.64 11.66 23.52
CA ARG A 543 19.02 11.58 22.09
C ARG A 543 19.81 12.80 21.64
N LEU A 544 19.36 13.98 22.03
CA LEU A 544 20.05 15.24 21.72
C LEU A 544 21.50 15.24 22.21
N PHE A 545 21.73 14.76 23.44
CA PHE A 545 23.08 14.69 24.02
C PHE A 545 23.96 13.58 23.40
N LEU A 546 23.36 12.50 22.90
CA LEU A 546 24.06 11.47 22.15
C LEU A 546 24.51 11.97 20.78
N HIS A 547 23.61 12.60 20.04
CA HIS A 547 23.87 13.02 18.66
C HIS A 547 24.70 14.29 18.54
N ASN A 548 24.78 15.12 19.58
CA ASN A 548 25.55 16.37 19.63
C ASN A 548 25.40 17.23 18.35
N PRO A 549 24.20 17.71 18.00
CA PRO A 549 23.97 18.46 16.77
C PRO A 549 24.41 19.92 16.86
N ASP A 550 24.59 20.55 15.70
CA ASP A 550 24.95 21.97 15.59
C ASP A 550 23.72 22.89 15.66
N ILE A 551 22.59 22.43 15.16
CA ILE A 551 21.31 23.17 15.13
C ILE A 551 20.23 22.33 15.80
N ILE A 552 19.56 22.89 16.77
CA ILE A 552 18.51 22.25 17.56
C ILE A 552 17.20 23.02 17.36
N VAL A 553 16.15 22.33 16.95
CA VAL A 553 14.79 22.89 16.90
C VAL A 553 13.92 22.14 17.89
N LEU A 554 13.32 22.89 18.83
CA LEU A 554 12.46 22.38 19.90
C LEU A 554 11.02 22.86 19.64
N ASP A 555 10.11 21.94 19.23
CA ASP A 555 8.69 22.25 19.05
C ASP A 555 7.93 21.81 20.31
N GLU A 556 7.72 22.75 21.25
CA GLU A 556 7.07 22.50 22.56
C GLU A 556 7.61 21.25 23.28
N ALA A 557 8.91 20.94 23.11
CA ALA A 557 9.54 19.70 23.54
C ALA A 557 9.57 19.52 25.08
N THR A 558 9.18 20.53 25.86
CA THR A 558 9.10 20.50 27.33
C THR A 558 7.68 20.57 27.84
N SER A 559 6.65 20.45 26.99
CA SER A 559 5.24 20.66 27.36
C SER A 559 4.70 19.69 28.42
N ALA A 560 5.22 18.43 28.41
CA ALA A 560 4.85 17.40 29.40
C ALA A 560 5.75 17.37 30.65
N LEU A 561 6.73 18.30 30.75
CA LEU A 561 7.58 18.43 31.91
C LEU A 561 7.00 19.44 32.92
N ASP A 562 7.21 19.19 34.20
CA ASP A 562 7.02 20.17 35.24
C ASP A 562 8.07 21.30 35.14
N ALA A 563 7.83 22.46 35.75
CA ALA A 563 8.71 23.62 35.62
C ALA A 563 10.16 23.33 36.02
N LYS A 564 10.36 22.57 37.12
CA LYS A 564 11.71 22.20 37.59
C LYS A 564 12.45 21.29 36.64
N SER A 565 11.77 20.32 36.06
CA SER A 565 12.35 19.41 35.06
C SER A 565 12.60 20.13 33.73
N GLN A 566 11.73 21.04 33.32
CA GLN A 566 11.94 21.92 32.17
C GLN A 566 13.21 22.74 32.31
N ASP A 567 13.35 23.49 33.46
CA ASP A 567 14.52 24.32 33.72
C ASP A 567 15.82 23.49 33.70
N LYS A 568 15.79 22.32 34.35
CA LYS A 568 16.93 21.40 34.35
C LYS A 568 17.32 20.95 32.94
N MET A 569 16.35 20.62 32.05
CA MET A 569 16.66 20.22 30.68
C MET A 569 17.25 21.38 29.87
N MET A 570 16.70 22.59 30.01
CA MET A 570 17.21 23.75 29.29
C MET A 570 18.60 24.17 29.80
N GLU A 571 18.87 24.10 31.11
CA GLU A 571 20.21 24.30 31.69
C GLU A 571 21.22 23.25 31.13
N LEU A 572 20.82 21.99 31.05
CA LEU A 572 21.64 20.93 30.47
C LEU A 572 21.97 21.20 29.00
N VAL A 573 21.00 21.61 28.18
CA VAL A 573 21.25 22.00 26.78
C VAL A 573 22.25 23.15 26.73
N ASN A 574 22.11 24.14 27.62
CA ASN A 574 23.03 25.28 27.66
C ASN A 574 24.45 24.89 28.09
N LYS A 575 24.58 23.92 29.00
CA LYS A 575 25.84 23.45 29.53
C LYS A 575 26.57 22.47 28.65
N GLU A 576 25.86 21.48 28.16
CA GLU A 576 26.42 20.37 27.38
C GLU A 576 26.63 20.72 25.89
N LEU A 577 25.80 21.65 25.37
CA LEU A 577 25.80 22.07 23.96
C LEU A 577 25.97 23.60 23.84
N PRO A 578 27.05 24.18 24.38
CA PRO A 578 27.23 25.64 24.46
C PRO A 578 27.31 26.32 23.10
N ASN A 579 27.80 25.62 22.08
CA ASN A 579 28.03 26.15 20.72
C ASN A 579 26.86 25.86 19.78
N ALA A 580 25.87 25.07 20.20
CA ALA A 580 24.70 24.75 19.37
C ALA A 580 23.77 25.95 19.24
N THR A 581 23.25 26.14 18.04
CA THR A 581 22.18 27.10 17.77
C THR A 581 20.85 26.46 18.18
N VAL A 582 20.07 27.15 19.01
CA VAL A 582 18.80 26.62 19.52
C VAL A 582 17.64 27.48 19.04
N VAL A 583 16.65 26.86 18.40
CA VAL A 583 15.39 27.48 18.02
C VAL A 583 14.26 26.78 18.78
N SER A 584 13.70 27.44 19.78
CA SER A 584 12.59 26.89 20.57
C SER A 584 11.28 27.54 20.18
N VAL A 585 10.29 26.72 19.89
CA VAL A 585 8.90 27.15 19.75
C VAL A 585 8.17 26.85 21.06
N ALA A 586 7.69 27.87 21.73
CA ALA A 586 6.99 27.71 23.01
C ALA A 586 6.02 28.87 23.29
N HIS A 587 5.12 28.61 24.22
CA HIS A 587 4.18 29.62 24.74
C HIS A 587 4.46 30.00 26.21
N ARG A 588 5.40 29.29 26.86
CA ARG A 588 5.77 29.54 28.29
C ARG A 588 6.80 30.65 28.38
N VAL A 589 6.48 31.66 29.21
CA VAL A 589 7.33 32.85 29.40
C VAL A 589 8.64 32.51 30.13
N GLU A 590 8.65 31.49 30.97
CA GLU A 590 9.82 31.06 31.76
C GLU A 590 10.99 30.63 30.84
N LEU A 591 10.71 30.19 29.62
CA LEU A 591 11.75 29.81 28.66
C LEU A 591 12.56 31.00 28.11
N GLU A 592 12.08 32.25 28.29
CA GLU A 592 12.82 33.45 27.89
C GLU A 592 14.20 33.55 28.58
N ALA A 593 14.30 33.05 29.82
CA ALA A 593 15.54 33.05 30.58
C ALA A 593 16.69 32.25 29.94
N PHE A 594 16.36 31.29 29.09
CA PHE A 594 17.33 30.39 28.43
C PHE A 594 17.69 30.83 27.00
N HIS A 595 17.10 31.93 26.51
CA HIS A 595 17.26 32.39 25.13
C HIS A 595 17.86 33.80 25.09
N THR A 596 18.54 34.07 23.95
CA THR A 596 19.19 35.38 23.71
C THR A 596 18.35 36.32 22.87
N ARG A 597 17.38 35.75 22.11
CA ARG A 597 16.54 36.48 21.15
C ARG A 597 15.13 35.92 21.15
N LYS A 598 14.14 36.78 21.00
CA LYS A 598 12.72 36.40 20.94
C LYS A 598 12.11 36.94 19.66
N ILE A 599 11.47 36.06 18.90
CA ILE A 599 10.69 36.37 17.71
C ILE A 599 9.23 36.11 18.02
N VAL A 600 8.35 37.10 17.74
CA VAL A 600 6.92 36.98 18.03
C VAL A 600 6.12 36.90 16.76
N LEU A 601 5.34 35.83 16.64
CA LEU A 601 4.34 35.63 15.59
C LEU A 601 2.97 36.05 16.10
N GLU A 602 2.30 36.92 15.36
CA GLU A 602 0.94 37.41 15.67
C GLU A 602 0.00 37.09 14.49
N ARG A 603 -1.19 36.62 14.80
CA ARG A 603 -2.20 36.32 13.80
C ARG A 603 -2.79 37.61 13.24
N ARG A 604 -2.82 37.75 11.90
CA ARG A 604 -3.41 38.88 11.18
C ARG A 604 -4.35 38.39 10.05
N LYS A 605 -5.10 39.32 9.44
CA LYS A 605 -5.85 39.02 8.22
C LYS A 605 -4.85 38.70 7.13
N GLY A 606 -4.92 37.47 6.58
CA GLY A 606 -4.01 36.99 5.53
C GLY A 606 -2.91 36.04 6.03
N GLY A 607 -2.82 35.74 7.32
CA GLY A 607 -1.81 34.84 7.89
C GLY A 607 -1.12 35.44 9.11
N ALA A 608 -0.28 34.64 9.79
CA ALA A 608 0.53 35.15 10.90
C ALA A 608 1.75 35.90 10.36
N LYS A 609 2.01 37.07 10.91
CA LYS A 609 3.21 37.86 10.57
C LYS A 609 4.17 37.91 11.75
N LEU A 610 5.44 38.05 11.41
CA LEU A 610 6.49 38.33 12.36
C LEU A 610 6.40 39.82 12.73
N VAL A 611 5.96 40.10 13.99
CA VAL A 611 5.68 41.48 14.45
C VAL A 611 6.80 42.07 15.27
N SER A 612 7.59 41.23 15.94
CA SER A 612 8.72 41.73 16.75
C SER A 612 9.87 40.72 16.77
N ASP A 613 11.07 41.27 16.77
CA ASP A 613 12.35 40.59 16.90
C ASP A 613 13.16 41.33 17.96
N ILE A 614 13.28 40.75 19.13
CA ILE A 614 13.76 41.40 20.34
C ILE A 614 14.99 40.66 20.86
N ASP A 615 16.10 41.39 21.10
CA ASP A 615 17.23 40.87 21.87
C ASP A 615 16.87 40.84 23.35
N LEU A 616 16.88 39.66 23.95
CA LEU A 616 16.67 39.46 25.39
C LEU A 616 17.94 39.79 26.20
N ILE A 617 19.12 39.62 25.57
CA ILE A 617 20.41 40.01 26.10
C ILE A 617 21.04 41.05 25.18
N PRO A 618 21.30 42.29 25.60
CA PRO A 618 21.83 43.32 24.70
C PRO A 618 23.24 42.99 24.22
N ARG A 619 23.38 42.69 22.96
CA ARG A 619 24.69 42.49 22.27
C ARG A 619 25.42 43.80 22.06
N LYS A 620 26.57 43.98 22.68
CA LYS A 620 27.47 45.11 22.40
C LYS A 620 28.08 44.92 20.99
N GLY A 621 27.61 45.68 19.98
CA GLY A 621 28.48 46.12 18.89
C GLY A 621 28.17 45.73 17.43
N LYS A 622 27.45 44.69 17.05
CA LYS A 622 27.36 44.28 15.63
C LYS A 622 26.07 44.63 14.85
N ARG A 623 24.96 44.90 15.52
CA ARG A 623 23.66 45.06 14.84
C ARG A 623 23.38 46.39 14.14
N ARG A 624 24.21 47.41 14.31
CA ARG A 624 23.97 48.71 13.65
C ARG A 624 24.19 48.72 12.16
N LEU A 625 24.92 47.73 11.61
CA LEU A 625 25.23 47.65 10.20
C LEU A 625 24.14 46.89 9.40
N LEU A 626 23.62 45.79 9.90
CA LEU A 626 22.60 44.98 9.16
C LEU A 626 21.22 45.68 9.09
N SER A 627 20.77 46.34 10.18
CA SER A 627 19.52 47.09 10.16
C SER A 627 19.57 48.30 9.22
N ARG A 628 20.77 48.86 8.94
CA ARG A 628 20.95 49.89 7.92
C ARG A 628 20.87 49.34 6.49
N PHE A 629 21.39 48.12 6.26
CA PHE A 629 21.32 47.45 4.94
C PHE A 629 19.89 47.05 4.57
N LEU A 630 19.12 46.51 5.52
CA LEU A 630 17.72 46.15 5.32
C LEU A 630 16.79 47.37 5.11
N ARG A 631 17.05 48.48 5.82
CA ARG A 631 16.34 49.73 5.57
C ARG A 631 16.65 50.35 4.19
N GLN A 632 17.88 50.26 3.71
CA GLN A 632 18.24 50.75 2.38
C GLN A 632 17.61 49.94 1.24
N ARG A 633 17.39 48.63 1.39
CA ARG A 633 16.66 47.81 0.42
C ARG A 633 15.18 48.13 0.37
N LYS A 634 14.52 48.42 1.50
CA LYS A 634 13.10 48.83 1.54
C LYS A 634 12.89 50.19 0.86
N THR A 635 13.76 51.18 1.07
CA THR A 635 13.66 52.46 0.41
C THR A 635 13.99 52.42 -1.07
N GLY A 636 14.79 51.46 -1.54
CA GLY A 636 15.09 51.22 -2.96
C GLY A 636 13.93 50.56 -3.74
N ARG A 637 13.11 49.77 -3.07
CA ARG A 637 11.92 49.12 -3.68
C ARG A 637 10.75 50.10 -3.83
N GLU A 638 10.51 50.95 -2.82
CA GLU A 638 9.47 52.00 -2.88
C GLU A 638 9.77 53.12 -3.89
N ALA A 639 11.04 53.28 -4.30
CA ALA A 639 11.44 54.24 -5.33
C ALA A 639 11.27 53.71 -6.76
N ASN A 640 11.10 52.41 -6.96
CA ASN A 640 10.94 51.80 -8.30
C ASN A 640 9.47 51.47 -8.63
N GLU A 641 8.55 51.69 -7.69
CA GLU A 641 7.09 51.51 -7.87
C GLU A 641 6.32 52.84 -7.97
N ARG A 642 7.03 53.95 -8.21
CA ARG A 642 6.39 55.26 -8.55
C ARG A 642 6.68 55.67 -9.97
#